data_5389c80a499c34d8d998ce82bb44bc0a
#
_entry.id   5389c80a499c34d8d998ce82bb44bc0a
#
_cell.length_a   1.000
_cell.length_b   1.000
_cell.length_c   1.000
_cell.angle_alpha   90.00
_cell.angle_beta   90.00
_cell.angle_gamma   90.00
#
_symmetry.space_group_name_H-M   'P 1'
#
loop_
_entity.id
_entity.type
_entity.pdbx_description
1 polymer ?
#
loop_
_entity_poly.entity_id
_entity_poly.type
_entity_poly.pdbx_seq_one_letter_code
_entity_poly.pdbx_strand_id
1 'polypeptide(L)'
;MLSHYVKVSFRELLKYRTQSIVSIIGLAVGFTAFILGGYWLWWETHFDNFHPEADRLYCLTTEGLVKRANGTQSDLDQLHINDREELFKLLPEIEVSCSFNHLSFTLKQDNEAINLHGMESEQSFFDLFRADFIEGTHQGVIPDGSSVILTERTAHKLFGTTNCIGKEVVLDNNLRPSVVGIIRNYPDNTDLLFDFLLIRTPQPNHVKRMTTYVRLQKNANVANVRNKLAHYKSHAEDTWDREQVKNWKINLLTASEVHLRCHPELTDRIRNIHILALAGAMAFLSALINLLVLFIGQQQRKQQKNRTYLCIGASTTSMITKSFIELALPLIIAFLISFCLIESIYPYYESYTTWHRYGIYENVSRHLSRTSLLGNTLSLAGICMLVFLLICYYPIRNLLEHKIQKPALFKQGLIIVQIFIGSLFFITSIGLFRQLHFILSKDKGIDYERVIQVDLGYDTSFQTDLSVLKPEMTNHPYVEEVTYTCGNAPVFTEQGDWYGSFYSYFCFDPNEAEPNSYNSVIVADKDFFSFFKLQLKAGSWPTDATPYSYMVNATCLQTLGYTDLLERPIYIKGQASQARVCGVIKDYLYAPMQYPILPLFFTTYENPMVKDFERPYLIYVRYAKGHKKEVLEHLHEITSHIQNDNVNRSKMFTELSDLIDRFNRPEKVIFTIFSILSLVCILISTFGIYSLVSLATEQRRKEIAIRKVNGATFYHILQLFFREYFMLAALGNAFALPVGYLVIKRWLETYANHTTLPAGLFLLVFLITCGIVLLSIFRQVKRAAATNPAEVIKTE
;
A
#
# COMPACT_ATOMS: atom_id res chain seq x y z
N MET A 1 33.51 -35.88 -11.12
CA MET A 1 32.49 -36.33 -10.17
C MET A 1 31.29 -35.40 -10.09
N LEU A 2 31.47 -34.08 -9.97
CA LEU A 2 30.37 -33.12 -9.86
C LEU A 2 29.38 -33.21 -11.06
N SER A 3 29.90 -33.21 -12.29
CA SER A 3 29.06 -33.34 -13.51
C SER A 3 28.22 -34.62 -13.55
N HIS A 4 28.77 -35.72 -13.01
CA HIS A 4 28.03 -36.98 -12.90
C HIS A 4 26.87 -36.87 -11.91
N TYR A 5 27.11 -36.27 -10.73
CA TYR A 5 26.07 -36.06 -9.72
C TYR A 5 24.94 -35.16 -10.25
N VAL A 6 25.28 -34.10 -10.99
CA VAL A 6 24.26 -33.22 -11.63
C VAL A 6 23.42 -34.00 -12.64
N LYS A 7 24.05 -34.84 -13.52
CA LYS A 7 23.32 -35.68 -14.47
C LYS A 7 22.39 -36.68 -13.80
N VAL A 8 22.84 -37.30 -12.70
CA VAL A 8 22.02 -38.24 -11.93
C VAL A 8 20.84 -37.48 -11.26
N SER A 9 21.10 -36.35 -10.64
CA SER A 9 20.05 -35.54 -9.98
C SER A 9 19.00 -35.06 -11.01
N PHE A 10 19.43 -34.65 -12.20
CA PHE A 10 18.51 -34.23 -13.26
C PHE A 10 17.63 -35.38 -13.76
N ARG A 11 18.22 -36.59 -13.95
CA ARG A 11 17.44 -37.77 -14.29
C ARG A 11 16.42 -38.14 -13.21
N GLU A 12 16.72 -37.94 -11.96
CA GLU A 12 15.79 -38.17 -10.86
C GLU A 12 14.65 -37.15 -10.84
N LEU A 13 14.91 -35.86 -11.10
CA LEU A 13 13.84 -34.88 -11.28
C LEU A 13 12.87 -35.29 -12.40
N LEU A 14 13.39 -35.79 -13.51
CA LEU A 14 12.58 -36.30 -14.62
C LEU A 14 11.82 -37.58 -14.28
N LYS A 15 12.36 -38.42 -13.42
CA LYS A 15 11.68 -39.67 -12.96
C LYS A 15 10.44 -39.36 -12.13
N TYR A 16 10.49 -38.30 -11.30
CA TYR A 16 9.39 -37.84 -10.43
C TYR A 16 8.78 -36.53 -10.94
N ARG A 17 8.49 -36.44 -12.25
CA ARG A 17 8.12 -35.19 -12.98
C ARG A 17 7.09 -34.36 -12.26
N THR A 18 5.94 -34.94 -11.89
CA THR A 18 4.82 -34.19 -11.28
C THR A 18 5.24 -33.53 -9.95
N GLN A 19 5.93 -34.29 -9.08
CA GLN A 19 6.36 -33.80 -7.79
C GLN A 19 7.42 -32.70 -7.93
N SER A 20 8.39 -32.91 -8.83
CA SER A 20 9.45 -31.94 -9.11
C SER A 20 8.90 -30.64 -9.68
N ILE A 21 8.00 -30.72 -10.67
CA ILE A 21 7.38 -29.53 -11.30
C ILE A 21 6.60 -28.73 -10.25
N VAL A 22 5.75 -29.36 -9.46
CA VAL A 22 4.95 -28.65 -8.44
C VAL A 22 5.86 -28.00 -7.39
N SER A 23 6.92 -28.69 -6.95
CA SER A 23 7.86 -28.11 -5.99
C SER A 23 8.63 -26.94 -6.58
N ILE A 24 9.11 -27.05 -7.81
CA ILE A 24 9.86 -25.97 -8.50
C ILE A 24 8.96 -24.75 -8.73
N ILE A 25 7.74 -24.94 -9.24
CA ILE A 25 6.80 -23.83 -9.46
C ILE A 25 6.41 -23.21 -8.13
N GLY A 26 6.11 -24.01 -7.12
CA GLY A 26 5.76 -23.53 -5.79
C GLY A 26 6.87 -22.70 -5.15
N LEU A 27 8.12 -23.16 -5.27
CA LEU A 27 9.29 -22.41 -4.82
C LEU A 27 9.47 -21.13 -5.61
N ALA A 28 9.34 -21.16 -6.93
CA ALA A 28 9.50 -19.99 -7.77
C ALA A 28 8.47 -18.90 -7.44
N VAL A 29 7.19 -19.26 -7.34
CA VAL A 29 6.11 -18.32 -7.00
C VAL A 29 6.27 -17.82 -5.56
N GLY A 30 6.55 -18.71 -4.61
CA GLY A 30 6.75 -18.32 -3.20
C GLY A 30 7.94 -17.39 -3.03
N PHE A 31 9.08 -17.65 -3.69
CA PHE A 31 10.25 -16.80 -3.64
C PHE A 31 10.02 -15.45 -4.34
N THR A 32 9.33 -15.44 -5.48
CA THR A 32 8.93 -14.19 -6.17
C THR A 32 8.10 -13.30 -5.25
N ALA A 33 7.08 -13.86 -4.60
CA ALA A 33 6.24 -13.10 -3.67
C ALA A 33 7.02 -12.61 -2.44
N PHE A 34 7.94 -13.43 -1.92
CA PHE A 34 8.82 -13.07 -0.81
C PHE A 34 9.74 -11.91 -1.17
N ILE A 35 10.37 -11.95 -2.34
CA ILE A 35 11.26 -10.89 -2.81
C ILE A 35 10.49 -9.58 -3.05
N LEU A 36 9.40 -9.62 -3.81
CA LEU A 36 8.65 -8.41 -4.16
C LEU A 36 8.07 -7.73 -2.91
N GLY A 37 7.45 -8.50 -2.02
CA GLY A 37 6.92 -7.97 -0.77
C GLY A 37 8.01 -7.50 0.20
N GLY A 38 9.09 -8.27 0.35
CA GLY A 38 10.21 -7.94 1.23
C GLY A 38 11.02 -6.74 0.74
N TYR A 39 11.27 -6.64 -0.57
CA TYR A 39 11.98 -5.50 -1.15
C TYR A 39 11.16 -4.21 -1.01
N TRP A 40 9.86 -4.27 -1.25
CA TRP A 40 8.98 -3.11 -1.06
C TRP A 40 8.96 -2.66 0.41
N LEU A 41 8.82 -3.59 1.35
CA LEU A 41 8.88 -3.28 2.78
C LEU A 41 10.22 -2.67 3.16
N TRP A 42 11.33 -3.24 2.69
CA TRP A 42 12.66 -2.69 2.92
C TRP A 42 12.78 -1.27 2.39
N TRP A 43 12.31 -1.01 1.18
CA TRP A 43 12.37 0.29 0.52
C TRP A 43 11.60 1.36 1.31
N GLU A 44 10.36 1.09 1.73
CA GLU A 44 9.53 2.01 2.53
C GLU A 44 10.10 2.28 3.93
N THR A 45 10.80 1.31 4.52
CA THR A 45 11.38 1.45 5.86
C THR A 45 12.78 2.07 5.88
N HIS A 46 13.41 2.29 4.70
CA HIS A 46 14.76 2.84 4.57
C HIS A 46 14.77 4.18 3.82
N PHE A 47 13.71 4.96 3.95
CA PHE A 47 13.68 6.33 3.44
C PHE A 47 14.73 7.19 4.15
N ASP A 48 15.41 8.03 3.38
CA ASP A 48 16.42 9.02 3.84
C ASP A 48 17.63 8.44 4.61
N ASN A 49 17.80 7.11 4.64
CA ASN A 49 18.92 6.48 5.31
C ASN A 49 20.29 6.67 4.60
N PHE A 50 20.31 7.25 3.42
CA PHE A 50 21.53 7.51 2.65
C PHE A 50 22.24 8.82 3.07
N HIS A 51 21.59 9.64 3.89
CA HIS A 51 22.17 10.88 4.40
C HIS A 51 23.29 10.59 5.43
N PRO A 52 24.28 11.47 5.54
CA PRO A 52 25.34 11.31 6.54
C PRO A 52 24.77 11.27 7.95
N GLU A 53 25.22 10.29 8.75
CA GLU A 53 24.79 10.12 10.14
C GLU A 53 23.26 10.07 10.33
N ALA A 54 22.55 9.39 9.39
CA ALA A 54 21.10 9.28 9.39
C ALA A 54 20.51 8.70 10.70
N ASP A 55 21.29 7.93 11.46
CA ASP A 55 20.94 7.41 12.78
C ASP A 55 20.81 8.52 13.85
N ARG A 56 21.42 9.69 13.62
CA ARG A 56 21.32 10.87 14.50
C ARG A 56 20.48 12.01 13.91
N LEU A 57 19.92 11.80 12.73
CA LEU A 57 19.08 12.76 12.01
C LEU A 57 17.62 12.58 12.42
N TYR A 58 17.04 13.64 12.97
CA TYR A 58 15.65 13.65 13.43
C TYR A 58 14.90 14.85 12.85
N CYS A 59 13.59 14.68 12.66
CA CYS A 59 12.67 15.77 12.33
C CYS A 59 11.86 16.14 13.58
N LEU A 60 11.74 17.44 13.83
CA LEU A 60 10.85 18.00 14.83
C LEU A 60 9.49 18.25 14.18
N THR A 61 8.46 17.60 14.68
CA THR A 61 7.08 17.75 14.20
C THR A 61 6.18 18.12 15.36
N THR A 62 5.12 18.85 15.05
CA THR A 62 4.07 19.15 16.02
C THR A 62 2.96 18.12 15.88
N GLU A 63 2.52 17.54 16.99
CA GLU A 63 1.41 16.58 17.03
C GLU A 63 0.32 17.13 17.92
N GLY A 64 -0.88 17.24 17.39
CA GLY A 64 -2.05 17.68 18.14
C GLY A 64 -3.20 16.69 18.02
N LEU A 65 -4.11 16.74 19.00
CA LEU A 65 -5.32 15.96 18.98
C LEU A 65 -6.43 16.76 18.32
N VAL A 66 -6.78 16.40 17.10
CA VAL A 66 -7.88 17.02 16.35
C VAL A 66 -9.17 16.26 16.64
N LYS A 67 -10.17 16.97 17.12
CA LYS A 67 -11.51 16.42 17.26
C LYS A 67 -12.21 16.46 15.90
N ARG A 68 -12.16 15.36 15.17
CA ARG A 68 -12.90 15.18 13.92
C ARG A 68 -14.25 14.54 14.18
N ALA A 69 -15.15 14.60 13.22
CA ALA A 69 -16.49 14.05 13.32
C ALA A 69 -16.53 12.52 13.59
N ASN A 70 -15.47 11.81 13.23
CA ASN A 70 -15.29 10.36 13.47
C ASN A 70 -14.51 10.03 14.76
N GLY A 71 -14.27 11.02 15.61
CA GLY A 71 -13.52 10.87 16.86
C GLY A 71 -12.29 11.77 16.93
N THR A 72 -11.54 11.62 18.02
CA THR A 72 -10.28 12.37 18.21
C THR A 72 -9.16 11.63 17.49
N GLN A 73 -8.50 12.30 16.57
CA GLN A 73 -7.36 11.78 15.82
C GLN A 73 -6.11 12.58 16.13
N SER A 74 -4.96 11.93 16.09
CA SER A 74 -3.67 12.60 16.12
C SER A 74 -3.34 13.12 14.73
N ASP A 75 -3.00 14.40 14.65
CA ASP A 75 -2.56 15.05 13.42
C ASP A 75 -1.12 15.52 13.60
N LEU A 76 -0.27 15.20 12.64
CA LEU A 76 1.14 15.59 12.63
C LEU A 76 1.32 16.75 11.67
N ASP A 77 1.98 17.79 12.12
CA ASP A 77 2.22 18.98 11.33
C ASP A 77 3.67 19.43 11.43
N GLN A 78 4.04 20.39 10.60
CA GLN A 78 5.34 21.04 10.62
C GLN A 78 5.54 21.83 11.92
N LEU A 79 6.80 22.01 12.32
CA LEU A 79 7.15 22.80 13.50
C LEU A 79 6.78 24.28 13.30
N HIS A 80 6.16 24.90 14.31
CA HIS A 80 5.91 26.32 14.30
C HIS A 80 7.23 27.09 14.47
N ILE A 81 7.40 28.19 13.72
CA ILE A 81 8.69 28.90 13.67
C ILE A 81 9.11 29.47 15.04
N ASN A 82 8.16 29.90 15.85
CA ASN A 82 8.44 30.44 17.19
C ASN A 82 8.93 29.33 18.14
N ASP A 83 8.45 28.10 18.00
CA ASP A 83 8.92 26.94 18.78
C ASP A 83 10.38 26.62 18.48
N ARG A 84 10.82 26.84 17.25
CA ARG A 84 12.19 26.55 16.82
C ARG A 84 13.26 27.23 17.65
N GLU A 85 13.16 28.56 17.81
CA GLU A 85 14.16 29.34 18.52
C GLU A 85 14.24 28.98 20.01
N GLU A 86 13.11 28.72 20.63
CA GLU A 86 13.05 28.31 22.02
C GLU A 86 13.56 26.91 22.25
N LEU A 87 13.21 25.98 21.36
CA LEU A 87 13.67 24.59 21.42
C LEU A 87 15.18 24.51 21.28
N PHE A 88 15.80 25.32 20.43
CA PHE A 88 17.26 25.29 20.29
C PHE A 88 17.97 25.80 21.54
N LYS A 89 17.35 26.71 22.30
CA LYS A 89 17.86 27.13 23.61
C LYS A 89 17.66 26.06 24.69
N LEU A 90 16.53 25.32 24.60
CA LEU A 90 16.17 24.27 25.55
C LEU A 90 16.97 22.98 25.37
N LEU A 91 17.41 22.70 24.13
CA LEU A 91 18.02 21.44 23.71
C LEU A 91 19.47 21.63 23.26
N PRO A 92 20.42 21.78 24.21
CA PRO A 92 21.85 21.88 23.89
C PRO A 92 22.40 20.58 23.25
N GLU A 93 21.63 19.51 23.24
CA GLU A 93 21.93 18.25 22.56
C GLU A 93 21.85 18.35 21.04
N ILE A 94 21.27 19.42 20.47
CA ILE A 94 21.25 19.68 19.04
C ILE A 94 22.63 20.18 18.60
N GLU A 95 23.24 19.47 17.64
CA GLU A 95 24.51 19.83 17.03
C GLU A 95 24.33 20.81 15.87
N VAL A 96 23.41 20.49 14.96
CA VAL A 96 23.06 21.28 13.78
C VAL A 96 21.56 21.18 13.53
N SER A 97 20.96 22.25 13.02
CA SER A 97 19.56 22.26 12.60
C SER A 97 19.41 22.91 11.24
N CYS A 98 18.41 22.47 10.50
CA CYS A 98 18.02 23.03 9.22
C CYS A 98 16.51 23.06 9.10
N SER A 99 15.97 24.19 8.70
CA SER A 99 14.55 24.33 8.39
C SER A 99 14.38 24.66 6.91
N PHE A 100 13.35 24.11 6.32
CA PHE A 100 13.04 24.37 4.92
C PHE A 100 11.53 24.36 4.65
N ASN A 101 11.20 25.01 3.54
CA ASN A 101 9.85 25.03 2.98
C ASN A 101 9.85 24.55 1.55
N HIS A 102 8.74 24.04 1.10
CA HIS A 102 8.55 23.65 -0.29
C HIS A 102 7.99 24.81 -1.11
N LEU A 103 8.51 24.98 -2.30
CA LEU A 103 8.12 25.99 -3.28
C LEU A 103 7.73 25.33 -4.59
N SER A 104 6.76 25.92 -5.29
CA SER A 104 6.40 25.47 -6.64
C SER A 104 6.32 26.67 -7.56
N PHE A 105 6.98 26.58 -8.70
CA PHE A 105 6.96 27.61 -9.74
C PHE A 105 6.66 26.97 -11.09
N THR A 106 5.89 27.68 -11.89
CA THR A 106 5.62 27.30 -13.29
C THR A 106 6.40 28.21 -14.20
N LEU A 107 7.35 27.67 -14.91
CA LEU A 107 8.14 28.39 -15.92
C LEU A 107 7.49 28.23 -17.29
N LYS A 108 7.48 29.31 -18.07
CA LYS A 108 7.13 29.28 -19.50
C LYS A 108 8.41 29.28 -20.32
N GLN A 109 8.70 28.17 -20.99
CA GLN A 109 9.80 28.03 -21.92
C GLN A 109 9.27 27.48 -23.24
N ASP A 110 9.54 28.16 -24.36
CA ASP A 110 9.16 27.74 -25.73
C ASP A 110 7.69 27.35 -25.89
N ASN A 111 6.76 28.05 -25.24
CA ASN A 111 5.33 27.76 -25.19
C ASN A 111 4.93 26.50 -24.39
N GLU A 112 5.85 25.87 -23.68
CA GLU A 112 5.56 24.81 -22.74
C GLU A 112 5.62 25.30 -21.29
N ALA A 113 4.65 24.89 -20.47
CA ALA A 113 4.66 25.16 -19.05
C ALA A 113 5.47 24.08 -18.33
N ILE A 114 6.57 24.47 -17.69
CA ILE A 114 7.44 23.60 -16.92
C ILE A 114 7.20 23.84 -15.44
N ASN A 115 6.57 22.91 -14.76
CA ASN A 115 6.43 22.96 -13.32
C ASN A 115 7.72 22.50 -12.66
N LEU A 116 8.27 23.36 -11.79
CA LEU A 116 9.43 23.07 -10.97
C LEU A 116 9.04 23.10 -9.51
N HIS A 117 9.50 22.08 -8.80
CA HIS A 117 9.31 21.95 -7.37
C HIS A 117 10.63 22.19 -6.67
N GLY A 118 10.68 23.19 -5.84
CA GLY A 118 11.88 23.56 -5.14
C GLY A 118 11.74 23.51 -3.63
N MET A 119 12.85 23.70 -2.99
CA MET A 119 12.95 23.93 -1.56
C MET A 119 13.64 25.26 -1.27
N GLU A 120 13.06 26.04 -0.39
CA GLU A 120 13.71 27.18 0.25
C GLU A 120 14.30 26.68 1.57
N SER A 121 15.61 26.82 1.75
CA SER A 121 16.31 26.26 2.90
C SER A 121 17.46 27.14 3.36
N GLU A 122 17.92 26.87 4.57
CA GLU A 122 19.09 27.48 5.17
C GLU A 122 20.40 26.90 4.63
N GLN A 123 21.51 27.59 4.80
CA GLN A 123 22.82 27.11 4.41
C GLN A 123 23.25 25.84 5.16
N SER A 124 22.76 25.65 6.38
CA SER A 124 22.94 24.42 7.18
C SER A 124 22.36 23.14 6.54
N PHE A 125 21.62 23.27 5.45
CA PHE A 125 21.18 22.13 4.64
C PHE A 125 22.33 21.20 4.24
N PHE A 126 23.45 21.78 3.84
CA PHE A 126 24.65 21.05 3.41
C PHE A 126 25.42 20.36 4.55
N ASP A 127 25.18 20.78 5.78
CA ASP A 127 25.75 20.15 6.98
C ASP A 127 24.96 18.92 7.41
N LEU A 128 23.63 18.89 7.13
CA LEU A 128 22.76 17.79 7.52
C LEU A 128 22.57 16.75 6.41
N PHE A 129 22.35 17.24 5.19
CA PHE A 129 21.94 16.41 4.07
C PHE A 129 23.09 16.22 3.07
N ARG A 130 23.14 15.03 2.48
CA ARG A 130 24.12 14.73 1.44
C ARG A 130 23.81 15.56 0.18
N ALA A 131 24.81 16.27 -0.30
CA ALA A 131 24.73 16.98 -1.57
C ALA A 131 26.00 16.69 -2.38
N ASP A 132 25.87 15.79 -3.37
CA ASP A 132 26.97 15.42 -4.25
C ASP A 132 27.05 16.41 -5.41
N PHE A 133 27.89 17.44 -5.33
CA PHE A 133 28.05 18.44 -6.37
C PHE A 133 28.73 17.84 -7.62
N ILE A 134 28.11 18.06 -8.78
CA ILE A 134 28.67 17.75 -10.11
C ILE A 134 29.48 18.95 -10.59
N GLU A 135 28.92 20.15 -10.45
CA GLU A 135 29.56 21.43 -10.77
C GLU A 135 29.23 22.47 -9.70
N GLY A 136 30.13 23.43 -9.48
CA GLY A 136 29.95 24.50 -8.50
C GLY A 136 30.19 24.04 -7.06
N THR A 137 29.76 24.86 -6.11
CA THR A 137 29.94 24.61 -4.68
C THR A 137 28.90 25.38 -3.87
N HIS A 138 28.64 24.94 -2.64
CA HIS A 138 27.83 25.70 -1.67
C HIS A 138 28.61 26.78 -0.93
N GLN A 139 29.96 26.80 -1.04
CA GLN A 139 30.78 27.81 -0.38
C GLN A 139 30.65 29.15 -1.09
N GLY A 140 30.26 30.18 -0.34
CA GLY A 140 30.05 31.53 -0.90
C GLY A 140 28.63 31.79 -1.40
N VAL A 141 27.70 30.88 -1.21
CA VAL A 141 26.27 31.11 -1.46
C VAL A 141 25.75 32.18 -0.49
N ILE A 142 25.17 33.24 -1.04
CA ILE A 142 24.57 34.31 -0.21
C ILE A 142 23.12 33.87 0.14
N PRO A 143 22.74 33.86 1.44
CA PRO A 143 21.44 33.42 1.87
C PRO A 143 20.35 34.49 1.74
N ASP A 144 20.28 35.15 0.59
CA ASP A 144 19.33 36.22 0.26
C ASP A 144 18.30 35.78 -0.83
N GLY A 145 18.45 34.57 -1.34
CA GLY A 145 17.62 34.05 -2.43
C GLY A 145 18.14 34.43 -3.84
N SER A 146 19.29 35.05 -3.96
CA SER A 146 19.92 35.35 -5.26
C SER A 146 20.63 34.12 -5.88
N SER A 147 20.75 33.04 -5.13
CA SER A 147 21.48 31.82 -5.52
C SER A 147 20.58 30.60 -5.54
N VAL A 148 20.68 29.85 -6.63
CA VAL A 148 19.93 28.57 -6.78
C VAL A 148 20.89 27.43 -7.10
N ILE A 149 20.61 26.29 -6.52
CA ILE A 149 21.27 25.02 -6.82
C ILE A 149 20.25 24.14 -7.53
N LEU A 150 20.61 23.59 -8.69
CA LEU A 150 19.77 22.72 -9.49
C LEU A 150 20.13 21.26 -9.30
N THR A 151 19.14 20.37 -9.46
CA THR A 151 19.45 18.96 -9.68
C THR A 151 19.95 18.75 -11.12
N GLU A 152 20.74 17.70 -11.33
CA GLU A 152 21.25 17.29 -12.66
C GLU A 152 20.11 17.17 -13.68
N ARG A 153 18.99 16.55 -13.29
CA ARG A 153 17.79 16.40 -14.12
C ARG A 153 17.21 17.76 -14.52
N THR A 154 17.13 18.69 -13.59
CA THR A 154 16.57 20.03 -13.82
C THR A 154 17.50 20.87 -14.68
N ALA A 155 18.81 20.78 -14.47
CA ALA A 155 19.79 21.44 -15.33
C ALA A 155 19.67 20.99 -16.79
N HIS A 156 19.55 19.68 -17.02
CA HIS A 156 19.29 19.14 -18.36
C HIS A 156 17.94 19.59 -18.93
N LYS A 157 16.88 19.61 -18.11
CA LYS A 157 15.53 20.00 -18.53
C LYS A 157 15.47 21.47 -18.96
N LEU A 158 16.14 22.37 -18.23
CA LEU A 158 16.10 23.81 -18.48
C LEU A 158 17.14 24.28 -19.49
N PHE A 159 18.33 23.71 -19.48
CA PHE A 159 19.47 24.21 -20.24
C PHE A 159 20.08 23.22 -21.23
N GLY A 160 19.56 21.96 -21.25
CA GLY A 160 20.09 20.87 -22.09
C GLY A 160 21.47 20.35 -21.66
N THR A 161 22.09 20.92 -20.62
CA THR A 161 23.44 20.59 -20.16
C THR A 161 23.61 20.89 -18.68
N THR A 162 24.59 20.24 -18.02
CA THR A 162 24.99 20.57 -16.66
C THR A 162 25.90 21.80 -16.58
N ASN A 163 26.50 22.21 -17.68
CA ASN A 163 27.35 23.43 -17.69
C ASN A 163 26.48 24.71 -17.77
N CYS A 164 25.86 25.07 -16.65
CA CYS A 164 24.96 26.22 -16.56
C CYS A 164 25.23 27.12 -15.35
N ILE A 165 26.39 27.01 -14.73
CA ILE A 165 26.80 27.91 -13.63
C ILE A 165 26.79 29.37 -14.09
N GLY A 166 26.22 30.25 -13.27
CA GLY A 166 26.11 31.70 -13.55
C GLY A 166 24.91 32.07 -14.44
N LYS A 167 24.17 31.09 -15.00
CA LYS A 167 22.93 31.40 -15.72
C LYS A 167 21.81 31.75 -14.73
N GLU A 168 20.91 32.61 -15.17
CA GLU A 168 19.73 32.97 -14.36
C GLU A 168 18.57 31.99 -14.62
N VAL A 169 17.85 31.66 -13.56
CA VAL A 169 16.59 30.92 -13.61
C VAL A 169 15.47 31.88 -13.25
N VAL A 170 14.51 32.07 -14.14
CA VAL A 170 13.36 32.94 -13.88
C VAL A 170 12.31 32.13 -13.14
N LEU A 171 12.27 32.23 -11.81
CA LEU A 171 11.29 31.50 -11.00
C LEU A 171 9.96 32.24 -10.91
N ASP A 172 10.01 33.60 -10.85
CA ASP A 172 8.84 34.48 -10.81
C ASP A 172 9.25 35.85 -11.38
N ASN A 173 8.30 36.75 -11.60
CA ASN A 173 8.56 38.10 -12.13
C ASN A 173 9.63 38.87 -11.34
N ASN A 174 9.74 38.60 -10.02
CA ASN A 174 10.67 39.27 -9.12
C ASN A 174 11.83 38.40 -8.64
N LEU A 175 11.85 37.10 -8.96
CA LEU A 175 12.83 36.13 -8.42
C LEU A 175 13.63 35.50 -9.58
N ARG A 176 14.88 35.97 -9.74
CA ARG A 176 15.80 35.49 -10.81
C ARG A 176 17.13 35.08 -10.22
N PRO A 177 17.18 33.98 -9.48
CA PRO A 177 18.43 33.53 -8.91
C PRO A 177 19.41 33.00 -9.98
N SER A 178 20.72 33.21 -9.72
CA SER A 178 21.78 32.64 -10.53
C SER A 178 22.12 31.23 -10.08
N VAL A 179 22.38 30.34 -11.04
CA VAL A 179 22.83 28.96 -10.77
C VAL A 179 24.24 28.99 -10.20
N VAL A 180 24.43 28.52 -8.98
CA VAL A 180 25.73 28.46 -8.29
C VAL A 180 26.25 27.04 -8.13
N GLY A 181 25.42 26.06 -8.28
CA GLY A 181 25.78 24.65 -8.16
C GLY A 181 24.79 23.71 -8.83
N ILE A 182 25.32 22.57 -9.20
CA ILE A 182 24.52 21.45 -9.72
C ILE A 182 24.83 20.22 -8.89
N ILE A 183 23.81 19.61 -8.31
CA ILE A 183 23.92 18.40 -7.51
C ILE A 183 23.36 17.19 -8.27
N ARG A 184 23.93 16.02 -7.97
CA ARG A 184 23.37 14.76 -8.45
C ARG A 184 21.96 14.54 -7.92
N ASN A 185 21.10 13.94 -8.73
CA ASN A 185 19.76 13.60 -8.30
C ASN A 185 19.79 12.70 -7.05
N TYR A 186 18.90 12.97 -6.11
CA TYR A 186 18.73 12.07 -4.97
C TYR A 186 18.14 10.72 -5.39
N PRO A 187 18.39 9.67 -4.61
CA PRO A 187 17.68 8.40 -4.78
C PRO A 187 16.16 8.59 -4.61
N ASP A 188 15.36 7.71 -5.24
CA ASP A 188 13.90 7.84 -5.19
C ASP A 188 13.27 7.55 -3.81
N ASN A 189 14.03 6.95 -2.87
CA ASN A 189 13.59 6.68 -1.49
C ASN A 189 13.94 7.84 -0.53
N THR A 190 13.49 9.03 -0.87
CA THR A 190 13.63 10.21 -0.03
C THR A 190 12.35 11.04 0.02
N ASP A 191 12.11 11.71 1.13
CA ASP A 191 11.07 12.73 1.24
C ASP A 191 11.59 14.13 0.86
N LEU A 192 12.91 14.27 0.66
CA LEU A 192 13.58 15.49 0.25
C LEU A 192 13.73 15.57 -1.27
N LEU A 193 12.64 15.39 -2.02
CA LEU A 193 12.66 15.56 -3.47
C LEU A 193 12.45 17.01 -3.86
N PHE A 194 13.34 17.52 -4.69
CA PHE A 194 13.24 18.86 -5.27
C PHE A 194 13.93 18.91 -6.64
N ASP A 195 13.51 19.86 -7.45
CA ASP A 195 14.13 20.21 -8.73
C ASP A 195 15.22 21.27 -8.54
N PHE A 196 15.02 22.19 -7.58
CA PHE A 196 15.97 23.23 -7.24
C PHE A 196 15.96 23.52 -5.74
N LEU A 197 17.08 24.01 -5.23
CA LEU A 197 17.27 24.46 -3.85
C LEU A 197 17.62 25.94 -3.84
N LEU A 198 16.74 26.74 -3.26
CA LEU A 198 16.95 28.17 -3.05
C LEU A 198 17.49 28.39 -1.64
N ILE A 199 18.67 28.94 -1.52
CA ILE A 199 19.27 29.22 -0.20
C ILE A 199 18.83 30.60 0.26
N ARG A 200 18.00 30.60 1.30
CA ARG A 200 17.45 31.78 1.88
C ARG A 200 17.14 31.58 3.35
N THR A 201 17.47 32.57 4.18
CA THR A 201 17.08 32.52 5.59
C THR A 201 15.57 32.71 5.71
N PRO A 202 14.84 31.73 6.26
CA PRO A 202 13.39 31.84 6.41
C PRO A 202 13.00 33.05 7.24
N GLN A 203 12.02 33.82 6.76
CA GLN A 203 11.55 35.00 7.44
C GLN A 203 10.25 34.70 8.22
N PRO A 204 10.20 35.00 9.54
CA PRO A 204 9.01 34.70 10.37
C PRO A 204 7.72 35.35 9.88
N ASN A 205 7.81 36.45 9.13
CA ASN A 205 6.67 37.21 8.65
C ASN A 205 5.92 36.55 7.49
N HIS A 206 6.55 35.59 6.79
CA HIS A 206 5.99 34.96 5.60
C HIS A 206 5.64 33.47 5.82
N VAL A 207 6.26 32.84 6.81
CA VAL A 207 6.12 31.40 7.01
C VAL A 207 5.88 31.11 8.49
N LYS A 208 4.72 30.54 8.81
CA LYS A 208 4.36 30.20 10.18
C LYS A 208 4.85 28.81 10.59
N ARG A 209 5.02 27.88 9.65
CA ARG A 209 5.38 26.48 9.89
C ARG A 209 6.45 26.03 8.90
N MET A 210 7.40 25.22 9.36
CA MET A 210 8.51 24.71 8.56
C MET A 210 8.84 23.28 8.90
N THR A 211 9.28 22.54 7.91
CA THR A 211 9.92 21.23 8.13
C THR A 211 11.29 21.46 8.73
N THR A 212 11.51 21.01 9.95
CA THR A 212 12.75 21.27 10.70
C THR A 212 13.43 19.97 11.07
N TYR A 213 14.62 19.76 10.50
CA TYR A 213 15.49 18.63 10.86
C TYR A 213 16.60 19.07 11.79
N VAL A 214 16.99 18.16 12.68
CA VAL A 214 18.07 18.38 13.64
C VAL A 214 18.97 17.14 13.67
N ARG A 215 20.28 17.38 13.80
CA ARG A 215 21.24 16.33 14.12
C ARG A 215 21.57 16.42 15.60
N LEU A 216 21.44 15.32 16.33
CA LEU A 216 21.80 15.28 17.73
C LEU A 216 23.30 14.97 17.89
N GLN A 217 23.90 15.48 18.98
CA GLN A 217 25.29 15.15 19.36
C GLN A 217 25.49 13.65 19.54
N LYS A 218 26.71 13.16 19.28
CA LYS A 218 27.05 11.71 19.34
C LYS A 218 26.68 11.03 20.65
N ASN A 219 26.75 11.79 21.75
CA ASN A 219 26.48 11.28 23.09
C ASN A 219 25.10 11.70 23.64
N ALA A 220 24.23 12.24 22.80
CA ALA A 220 22.92 12.68 23.24
C ALA A 220 22.03 11.50 23.63
N ASN A 221 21.39 11.62 24.80
CA ASN A 221 20.38 10.66 25.22
C ASN A 221 19.02 11.04 24.63
N VAL A 222 18.61 10.34 23.57
CA VAL A 222 17.36 10.56 22.85
C VAL A 222 16.13 10.52 23.77
N ALA A 223 16.13 9.64 24.80
CA ALA A 223 15.02 9.54 25.74
C ALA A 223 14.90 10.82 26.59
N ASN A 224 16.03 11.42 26.99
CA ASN A 224 16.02 12.70 27.71
C ASN A 224 15.52 13.85 26.82
N VAL A 225 15.93 13.88 25.55
CA VAL A 225 15.43 14.89 24.59
C VAL A 225 13.92 14.75 24.42
N ARG A 226 13.42 13.53 24.17
CA ARG A 226 11.98 13.26 24.07
C ARG A 226 11.23 13.66 25.35
N ASN A 227 11.83 13.46 26.52
CA ASN A 227 11.20 13.84 27.79
C ASN A 227 11.13 15.37 27.96
N LYS A 228 12.16 16.10 27.56
CA LYS A 228 12.14 17.57 27.54
C LYS A 228 11.05 18.08 26.58
N LEU A 229 10.96 17.51 25.39
CA LEU A 229 9.94 17.87 24.39
C LEU A 229 8.52 17.58 24.88
N ALA A 230 8.29 16.50 25.60
CA ALA A 230 6.98 16.15 26.14
C ALA A 230 6.42 17.15 27.17
N HIS A 231 7.29 17.95 27.79
CA HIS A 231 6.93 18.99 28.77
C HIS A 231 6.95 20.41 28.17
N TYR A 232 7.33 20.53 26.91
CA TYR A 232 7.36 21.81 26.22
C TYR A 232 5.94 22.18 25.75
N LYS A 233 5.57 23.46 25.98
CA LYS A 233 4.30 23.99 25.49
C LYS A 233 4.51 24.66 24.13
N SER A 234 3.94 24.11 23.09
CA SER A 234 4.09 24.62 21.72
C SER A 234 3.30 25.92 21.50
N HIS A 235 3.88 26.84 20.73
CA HIS A 235 3.23 28.04 20.23
C HIS A 235 2.20 27.78 19.14
N ALA A 236 2.11 26.54 18.64
CA ALA A 236 1.05 26.13 17.73
C ALA A 236 -0.35 26.37 18.31
N GLU A 237 -0.47 26.38 19.66
CA GLU A 237 -1.70 26.77 20.37
C GLU A 237 -2.06 28.26 20.18
N ASP A 238 -1.13 29.13 19.78
CA ASP A 238 -1.34 30.56 19.59
C ASP A 238 -1.82 30.94 18.19
N THR A 239 -1.97 29.96 17.30
CA THR A 239 -2.39 30.18 15.93
C THR A 239 -3.90 30.02 15.73
N TRP A 240 -4.35 30.25 14.50
CA TRP A 240 -5.76 30.19 14.08
C TRP A 240 -6.47 28.87 14.41
N ASP A 241 -5.69 27.80 14.60
CA ASP A 241 -6.18 26.44 14.86
C ASP A 241 -6.43 26.14 16.35
N ARG A 242 -6.35 27.12 17.23
CA ARG A 242 -6.52 26.99 18.71
C ARG A 242 -7.74 26.18 19.15
N GLU A 243 -8.81 26.26 18.40
CA GLU A 243 -10.08 25.65 18.77
C GLU A 243 -10.23 24.21 18.29
N GLN A 244 -9.41 23.78 17.34
CA GLN A 244 -9.51 22.47 16.69
C GLN A 244 -8.58 21.44 17.32
N VAL A 245 -7.43 21.87 17.76
CA VAL A 245 -6.36 20.99 18.20
C VAL A 245 -6.03 21.28 19.64
N LYS A 246 -6.21 20.26 20.45
CA LYS A 246 -5.85 20.32 21.88
C LYS A 246 -4.60 19.48 22.13
N ASN A 247 -3.85 19.89 23.18
CA ASN A 247 -2.68 19.17 23.65
C ASN A 247 -1.57 18.99 22.57
N TRP A 248 -1.17 20.08 21.97
CA TRP A 248 -0.03 20.10 21.08
C TRP A 248 1.23 19.59 21.78
N LYS A 249 1.90 18.64 21.14
CA LYS A 249 3.16 18.06 21.60
C LYS A 249 4.17 18.15 20.48
N ILE A 250 5.43 18.28 20.84
CA ILE A 250 6.50 18.21 19.87
C ILE A 250 7.09 16.79 19.90
N ASN A 251 7.15 16.18 18.74
CA ASN A 251 7.74 14.87 18.55
C ASN A 251 9.11 14.98 17.90
N LEU A 252 9.97 14.02 18.24
CA LEU A 252 11.25 13.79 17.63
C LEU A 252 11.18 12.48 16.84
N LEU A 253 11.02 12.60 15.51
CA LEU A 253 10.89 11.47 14.61
C LEU A 253 12.21 11.22 13.86
N THR A 254 12.61 9.97 13.69
CA THR A 254 13.72 9.65 12.78
C THR A 254 13.32 9.96 11.33
N ALA A 255 14.28 10.14 10.44
CA ALA A 255 13.99 10.43 9.04
C ALA A 255 13.05 9.40 8.39
N SER A 256 13.26 8.12 8.68
CA SER A 256 12.37 7.05 8.21
C SER A 256 10.98 7.07 8.87
N GLU A 257 10.87 7.47 10.15
CA GLU A 257 9.55 7.63 10.80
C GLU A 257 8.76 8.80 10.22
N VAL A 258 9.41 9.85 9.74
CA VAL A 258 8.74 10.99 9.06
C VAL A 258 7.95 10.47 7.86
N HIS A 259 8.60 9.72 6.98
CA HIS A 259 7.94 9.11 5.82
C HIS A 259 6.70 8.30 6.22
N LEU A 260 6.81 7.50 7.27
CA LEU A 260 5.76 6.56 7.68
C LEU A 260 4.60 7.23 8.45
N ARG A 261 4.86 8.32 9.18
CA ARG A 261 3.89 8.93 10.11
C ARG A 261 3.31 10.24 9.64
N CYS A 262 4.07 11.04 8.88
CA CYS A 262 3.59 12.32 8.37
C CYS A 262 2.67 12.17 7.16
N HIS A 263 2.47 10.95 6.65
CA HIS A 263 1.60 10.64 5.53
C HIS A 263 0.53 9.62 5.97
N PRO A 264 -0.64 10.07 6.46
CA PRO A 264 -1.70 9.17 6.95
C PRO A 264 -2.12 8.11 5.93
N GLU A 265 -2.12 8.47 4.64
CA GLU A 265 -2.40 7.57 3.52
C GLU A 265 -1.40 6.41 3.42
N LEU A 266 -0.17 6.59 3.88
CA LEU A 266 0.85 5.53 3.90
C LEU A 266 0.64 4.52 5.01
N THR A 267 -0.03 4.88 6.11
CA THR A 267 -0.24 3.96 7.24
C THR A 267 -0.97 2.71 6.80
N ASP A 268 -2.04 2.85 6.02
CA ASP A 268 -2.78 1.72 5.47
C ASP A 268 -1.96 0.95 4.42
N ARG A 269 -1.23 1.66 3.59
CA ARG A 269 -0.34 1.09 2.58
C ARG A 269 0.76 0.24 3.21
N ILE A 270 1.45 0.74 4.24
CA ILE A 270 2.50 0.01 4.95
C ILE A 270 1.96 -1.24 5.62
N ARG A 271 0.80 -1.18 6.25
CA ARG A 271 0.13 -2.36 6.79
C ARG A 271 -0.08 -3.42 5.71
N ASN A 272 -0.56 -3.02 4.54
CA ASN A 272 -0.78 -3.92 3.41
C ASN A 272 0.54 -4.51 2.90
N ILE A 273 1.62 -3.73 2.89
CA ILE A 273 2.97 -4.19 2.51
C ILE A 273 3.49 -5.22 3.52
N HIS A 274 3.32 -4.99 4.83
CA HIS A 274 3.70 -5.98 5.85
C HIS A 274 2.94 -7.29 5.68
N ILE A 275 1.63 -7.23 5.43
CA ILE A 275 0.80 -8.41 5.19
C ILE A 275 1.29 -9.16 3.94
N LEU A 276 1.61 -8.44 2.87
CA LEU A 276 2.11 -9.03 1.63
C LEU A 276 3.49 -9.67 1.80
N ALA A 277 4.42 -9.00 2.48
CA ALA A 277 5.75 -9.51 2.78
C ALA A 277 5.68 -10.79 3.63
N LEU A 278 4.83 -10.77 4.67
CA LEU A 278 4.61 -11.94 5.53
C LEU A 278 3.97 -13.09 4.75
N ALA A 279 2.99 -12.82 3.91
CA ALA A 279 2.36 -13.82 3.06
C ALA A 279 3.38 -14.44 2.09
N GLY A 280 4.20 -13.63 1.43
CA GLY A 280 5.28 -14.11 0.57
C GLY A 280 6.27 -15.02 1.32
N ALA A 281 6.70 -14.60 2.52
CA ALA A 281 7.58 -15.39 3.38
C ALA A 281 6.96 -16.74 3.78
N MET A 282 5.68 -16.75 4.15
CA MET A 282 4.95 -17.98 4.52
C MET A 282 4.77 -18.92 3.32
N ALA A 283 4.45 -18.39 2.14
CA ALA A 283 4.32 -19.18 0.92
C ALA A 283 5.66 -19.81 0.52
N PHE A 284 6.74 -19.05 0.60
CA PHE A 284 8.09 -19.55 0.35
C PHE A 284 8.50 -20.61 1.37
N LEU A 285 8.24 -20.37 2.66
CA LEU A 285 8.48 -21.37 3.71
C LEU A 285 7.70 -22.65 3.48
N SER A 286 6.43 -22.57 3.10
CA SER A 286 5.62 -23.74 2.75
C SER A 286 6.23 -24.54 1.60
N ALA A 287 6.74 -23.85 0.58
CA ALA A 287 7.41 -24.48 -0.56
C ALA A 287 8.73 -25.17 -0.17
N LEU A 288 9.54 -24.53 0.69
CA LEU A 288 10.77 -25.11 1.24
C LEU A 288 10.48 -26.37 2.09
N ILE A 289 9.45 -26.30 2.93
CA ILE A 289 9.02 -27.46 3.74
C ILE A 289 8.59 -28.60 2.81
N ASN A 290 7.85 -28.33 1.74
CA ASN A 290 7.45 -29.34 0.78
C ASN A 290 8.67 -30.00 0.10
N LEU A 291 9.63 -29.20 -0.34
CA LEU A 291 10.87 -29.70 -0.92
C LEU A 291 11.61 -30.62 0.07
N LEU A 292 11.72 -30.19 1.33
CA LEU A 292 12.37 -30.98 2.38
C LEU A 292 11.63 -32.30 2.65
N VAL A 293 10.31 -32.28 2.73
CA VAL A 293 9.48 -33.47 2.95
C VAL A 293 9.65 -34.48 1.81
N LEU A 294 9.61 -34.01 0.57
CA LEU A 294 9.83 -34.82 -0.61
C LEU A 294 11.25 -35.42 -0.64
N PHE A 295 12.24 -34.59 -0.35
CA PHE A 295 13.64 -35.04 -0.29
C PHE A 295 13.85 -36.11 0.77
N ILE A 296 13.38 -35.92 2.00
CA ILE A 296 13.45 -36.94 3.06
C ILE A 296 12.76 -38.27 2.61
N GLY A 297 11.61 -38.13 1.98
CA GLY A 297 10.88 -39.27 1.41
C GLY A 297 11.70 -40.06 0.35
N GLN A 298 12.36 -39.31 -0.55
CA GLN A 298 13.22 -39.91 -1.57
C GLN A 298 14.46 -40.60 -0.99
N GLN A 299 15.11 -39.96 0.01
CA GLN A 299 16.30 -40.54 0.66
C GLN A 299 15.96 -41.83 1.41
N GLN A 300 14.78 -41.93 1.99
CA GLN A 300 14.33 -43.15 2.63
C GLN A 300 14.12 -44.29 1.62
N ARG A 301 13.57 -44.02 0.42
CA ARG A 301 13.48 -45.01 -0.67
C ARG A 301 14.85 -45.51 -1.16
N LYS A 302 15.86 -44.62 -1.12
CA LYS A 302 17.23 -44.93 -1.56
C LYS A 302 18.10 -45.56 -0.46
N GLN A 303 17.56 -45.78 0.73
CA GLN A 303 18.34 -46.20 1.89
C GLN A 303 19.08 -47.53 1.64
N GLN A 304 18.47 -48.54 1.04
CA GLN A 304 19.13 -49.82 0.68
C GLN A 304 20.25 -49.57 -0.35
N LYS A 305 19.97 -48.81 -1.40
CA LYS A 305 20.95 -48.46 -2.45
C LYS A 305 22.13 -47.66 -1.85
N ASN A 306 21.87 -46.75 -0.95
CA ASN A 306 22.91 -45.95 -0.26
C ASN A 306 23.77 -46.86 0.63
N ARG A 307 23.20 -47.86 1.32
CA ARG A 307 23.94 -48.88 2.07
C ARG A 307 24.87 -49.67 1.16
N THR A 308 24.42 -50.14 0.02
CA THR A 308 25.24 -50.83 -0.97
C THR A 308 26.42 -50.00 -1.40
N TYR A 309 26.24 -48.68 -1.67
CA TYR A 309 27.34 -47.80 -2.05
C TYR A 309 28.37 -47.67 -0.92
N LEU A 310 27.94 -47.55 0.34
CA LEU A 310 28.86 -47.53 1.50
C LEU A 310 29.63 -48.82 1.65
N CYS A 311 28.98 -49.99 1.44
CA CYS A 311 29.66 -51.27 1.51
C CYS A 311 30.69 -51.45 0.39
N ILE A 312 30.50 -50.83 -0.78
CA ILE A 312 31.44 -50.88 -1.93
C ILE A 312 32.55 -49.83 -1.78
N GLY A 313 32.59 -49.05 -0.67
CA GLY A 313 33.66 -48.13 -0.37
C GLY A 313 33.37 -46.65 -0.69
N ALA A 314 32.12 -46.24 -0.94
CA ALA A 314 31.77 -44.82 -1.09
C ALA A 314 31.95 -44.08 0.24
N SER A 315 32.63 -42.92 0.23
CA SER A 315 32.81 -42.12 1.44
C SER A 315 31.48 -41.39 1.82
N THR A 316 31.26 -41.21 3.11
CA THR A 316 30.11 -40.49 3.65
C THR A 316 30.02 -39.07 3.08
N THR A 317 31.17 -38.42 2.93
CA THR A 317 31.27 -37.06 2.34
C THR A 317 30.77 -37.06 0.90
N SER A 318 31.14 -38.07 0.07
CA SER A 318 30.65 -38.18 -1.32
C SER A 318 29.14 -38.33 -1.37
N MET A 319 28.54 -39.09 -0.46
CA MET A 319 27.09 -39.31 -0.35
C MET A 319 26.36 -38.03 0.10
N ILE A 320 26.94 -37.29 1.07
CA ILE A 320 26.42 -35.99 1.50
C ILE A 320 26.45 -34.99 0.34
N THR A 321 27.61 -34.89 -0.38
CA THR A 321 27.71 -34.01 -1.55
C THR A 321 26.69 -34.32 -2.61
N LYS A 322 26.48 -35.59 -2.94
CA LYS A 322 25.43 -36.02 -3.87
C LYS A 322 24.04 -35.57 -3.41
N SER A 323 23.72 -35.77 -2.13
CA SER A 323 22.42 -35.38 -1.55
C SER A 323 22.22 -33.87 -1.57
N PHE A 324 23.28 -33.08 -1.37
CA PHE A 324 23.22 -31.63 -1.51
C PHE A 324 22.95 -31.20 -2.96
N ILE A 325 23.57 -31.84 -3.96
CA ILE A 325 23.30 -31.53 -5.37
C ILE A 325 21.85 -31.87 -5.74
N GLU A 326 21.33 -33.00 -5.25
CA GLU A 326 19.92 -33.39 -5.43
C GLU A 326 18.96 -32.37 -4.83
N LEU A 327 19.32 -31.70 -3.74
CA LEU A 327 18.51 -30.68 -3.09
C LEU A 327 18.70 -29.28 -3.72
N ALA A 328 19.92 -28.92 -4.11
CA ALA A 328 20.25 -27.64 -4.68
C ALA A 328 19.69 -27.43 -6.10
N LEU A 329 19.65 -28.51 -6.92
CA LEU A 329 19.23 -28.39 -8.32
C LEU A 329 17.80 -27.86 -8.50
N PRO A 330 16.74 -28.36 -7.80
CA PRO A 330 15.41 -27.79 -7.90
C PRO A 330 15.33 -26.36 -7.34
N LEU A 331 16.14 -25.99 -6.33
CA LEU A 331 16.22 -24.61 -5.83
C LEU A 331 16.80 -23.68 -6.89
N ILE A 332 17.91 -24.04 -7.54
CA ILE A 332 18.53 -23.23 -8.59
C ILE A 332 17.54 -23.01 -9.75
N ILE A 333 16.86 -24.09 -10.19
CA ILE A 333 15.85 -23.97 -11.25
C ILE A 333 14.71 -23.03 -10.82
N ALA A 334 14.22 -23.17 -9.59
CA ALA A 334 13.16 -22.33 -9.04
C ALA A 334 13.59 -20.86 -8.97
N PHE A 335 14.83 -20.56 -8.55
CA PHE A 335 15.35 -19.20 -8.50
C PHE A 335 15.51 -18.58 -9.89
N LEU A 336 15.93 -19.36 -10.90
CA LEU A 336 15.97 -18.89 -12.28
C LEU A 336 14.58 -18.57 -12.83
N ILE A 337 13.60 -19.43 -12.55
CA ILE A 337 12.20 -19.17 -12.93
C ILE A 337 11.67 -17.94 -12.17
N SER A 338 11.99 -17.81 -10.88
CA SER A 338 11.60 -16.64 -10.10
C SER A 338 12.17 -15.34 -10.67
N PHE A 339 13.43 -15.36 -11.10
CA PHE A 339 14.04 -14.22 -11.76
C PHE A 339 13.30 -13.82 -13.04
N CYS A 340 12.91 -14.79 -13.88
CA CYS A 340 12.08 -14.54 -15.06
C CYS A 340 10.68 -14.02 -14.70
N LEU A 341 10.09 -14.53 -13.62
CA LEU A 341 8.79 -14.05 -13.13
C LEU A 341 8.87 -12.61 -12.62
N ILE A 342 9.90 -12.27 -11.86
CA ILE A 342 10.13 -10.90 -11.36
C ILE A 342 10.24 -9.93 -12.56
N GLU A 343 11.06 -10.27 -13.57
CA GLU A 343 11.21 -9.46 -14.77
C GLU A 343 9.88 -9.27 -15.53
N SER A 344 9.08 -10.32 -15.63
CA SER A 344 7.78 -10.27 -16.31
C SER A 344 6.72 -9.47 -15.54
N ILE A 345 6.77 -9.50 -14.22
CA ILE A 345 5.82 -8.83 -13.33
C ILE A 345 6.24 -7.37 -13.07
N TYR A 346 7.53 -7.05 -13.25
CA TYR A 346 8.10 -5.76 -12.88
C TYR A 346 7.32 -4.54 -13.42
N PRO A 347 6.86 -4.47 -14.69
CA PRO A 347 6.11 -3.30 -15.16
C PRO A 347 4.79 -3.07 -14.39
N TYR A 348 4.09 -4.17 -14.03
CA TYR A 348 2.87 -4.10 -13.24
C TYR A 348 3.17 -3.75 -11.78
N TYR A 349 4.24 -4.31 -11.24
CA TYR A 349 4.73 -4.03 -9.90
C TYR A 349 5.14 -2.56 -9.76
N GLU A 350 5.91 -2.04 -10.71
CA GLU A 350 6.29 -0.64 -10.79
C GLU A 350 5.05 0.26 -10.85
N SER A 351 4.11 0.01 -11.77
CA SER A 351 2.89 0.82 -11.88
C SER A 351 2.03 0.83 -10.62
N TYR A 352 2.12 -0.22 -9.79
CA TYR A 352 1.40 -0.32 -8.53
C TYR A 352 2.15 0.31 -7.36
N THR A 353 3.48 0.20 -7.33
CA THR A 353 4.33 0.74 -6.28
C THR A 353 4.73 2.19 -6.53
N THR A 354 4.68 2.65 -7.79
CA THR A 354 4.91 4.05 -8.13
C THR A 354 3.90 4.92 -7.40
N TRP A 355 4.43 5.80 -6.58
CA TRP A 355 3.64 6.70 -5.79
C TRP A 355 3.71 8.09 -6.40
N HIS A 356 2.56 8.61 -6.76
CA HIS A 356 2.40 10.00 -7.15
C HIS A 356 1.97 10.77 -5.90
N ARG A 357 2.84 11.61 -5.37
CA ARG A 357 2.45 12.53 -4.32
C ARG A 357 1.64 13.63 -4.99
N TYR A 358 0.35 13.65 -4.68
CA TYR A 358 -0.52 14.74 -5.11
C TYR A 358 -0.16 16.03 -4.38
N GLY A 359 -0.40 17.17 -5.01
CA GLY A 359 -0.03 18.47 -4.51
C GLY A 359 1.28 18.97 -5.11
N ILE A 360 2.13 19.57 -4.32
CA ILE A 360 3.36 20.26 -4.76
C ILE A 360 4.30 19.39 -5.61
N TYR A 361 4.15 18.05 -5.57
CA TYR A 361 5.05 17.07 -6.25
C TYR A 361 4.35 16.19 -7.30
N GLU A 362 3.30 16.66 -7.95
CA GLU A 362 2.50 15.86 -8.90
C GLU A 362 3.29 15.16 -10.01
N ASN A 363 4.47 15.65 -10.37
CA ASN A 363 5.27 15.15 -11.48
C ASN A 363 6.46 14.28 -11.05
N VAL A 364 6.65 14.01 -9.76
CA VAL A 364 7.75 13.18 -9.29
C VAL A 364 7.23 11.78 -9.00
N SER A 365 7.38 10.90 -9.99
CA SER A 365 7.14 9.46 -9.80
C SER A 365 8.33 8.84 -9.08
N ARG A 366 8.07 8.19 -7.96
CA ARG A 366 9.08 7.43 -7.22
C ARG A 366 9.06 6.00 -7.69
N HIS A 367 10.18 5.53 -8.21
CA HIS A 367 10.31 4.19 -8.77
C HIS A 367 11.21 3.31 -7.91
N LEU A 368 10.74 2.11 -7.62
CA LEU A 368 11.60 1.05 -7.09
C LEU A 368 12.64 0.66 -8.15
N SER A 369 13.91 0.85 -7.85
CA SER A 369 15.00 0.58 -8.82
C SER A 369 15.04 -0.89 -9.24
N ARG A 370 14.85 -1.15 -10.54
CA ARG A 370 14.91 -2.48 -11.15
C ARG A 370 16.27 -3.15 -10.92
N THR A 371 17.35 -2.41 -11.08
CA THR A 371 18.71 -2.93 -10.91
C THR A 371 18.97 -3.35 -9.47
N SER A 372 18.53 -2.55 -8.49
CA SER A 372 18.61 -2.89 -7.07
C SER A 372 17.76 -4.09 -6.71
N LEU A 373 16.53 -4.18 -7.25
CA LEU A 373 15.66 -5.34 -7.06
C LEU A 373 16.30 -6.63 -7.55
N LEU A 374 16.88 -6.62 -8.75
CA LEU A 374 17.54 -7.79 -9.33
C LEU A 374 18.80 -8.17 -8.58
N GLY A 375 19.64 -7.21 -8.18
CA GLY A 375 20.83 -7.44 -7.37
C GLY A 375 20.50 -8.03 -5.99
N ASN A 376 19.48 -7.49 -5.32
CA ASN A 376 18.99 -8.01 -4.05
C ASN A 376 18.37 -9.41 -4.20
N THR A 377 17.70 -9.69 -5.31
CA THR A 377 17.15 -11.01 -5.62
C THR A 377 18.24 -12.07 -5.69
N LEU A 378 19.33 -11.78 -6.40
CA LEU A 378 20.47 -12.70 -6.54
C LEU A 378 21.17 -12.97 -5.20
N SER A 379 21.45 -11.92 -4.43
CA SER A 379 22.10 -12.05 -3.12
C SER A 379 21.24 -12.83 -2.13
N LEU A 380 19.94 -12.54 -2.07
CA LEU A 380 19.02 -13.21 -1.16
C LEU A 380 18.76 -14.66 -1.59
N ALA A 381 18.70 -14.96 -2.89
CA ALA A 381 18.63 -16.32 -3.39
C ALA A 381 19.85 -17.15 -2.95
N GLY A 382 21.05 -16.57 -3.04
CA GLY A 382 22.27 -17.20 -2.55
C GLY A 382 22.24 -17.46 -1.04
N ILE A 383 21.83 -16.47 -0.25
CA ILE A 383 21.69 -16.59 1.21
C ILE A 383 20.63 -17.65 1.57
N CYS A 384 19.45 -17.60 0.98
CA CYS A 384 18.38 -18.59 1.22
C CYS A 384 18.83 -20.01 0.87
N MET A 385 19.54 -20.18 -0.25
CA MET A 385 20.09 -21.47 -0.63
C MET A 385 21.11 -21.97 0.39
N LEU A 386 22.05 -21.13 0.80
CA LEU A 386 23.06 -21.48 1.80
C LEU A 386 22.43 -21.88 3.13
N VAL A 387 21.55 -21.05 3.67
CA VAL A 387 20.86 -21.29 4.96
C VAL A 387 20.05 -22.60 4.88
N PHE A 388 19.29 -22.81 3.80
CA PHE A 388 18.50 -24.01 3.64
C PHE A 388 19.36 -25.28 3.56
N LEU A 389 20.49 -25.24 2.83
CA LEU A 389 21.43 -26.35 2.77
C LEU A 389 22.08 -26.63 4.12
N LEU A 390 22.42 -25.59 4.89
CA LEU A 390 22.95 -25.74 6.26
C LEU A 390 21.91 -26.38 7.20
N ILE A 391 20.65 -25.95 7.15
CA ILE A 391 19.58 -26.56 7.93
C ILE A 391 19.37 -28.03 7.55
N CYS A 392 19.50 -28.36 6.27
CA CYS A 392 19.34 -29.73 5.78
C CYS A 392 20.57 -30.63 6.05
N TYR A 393 21.72 -30.07 6.42
CA TYR A 393 22.95 -30.85 6.67
C TYR A 393 22.76 -31.91 7.78
N TYR A 394 22.21 -31.50 8.92
CA TYR A 394 22.01 -32.39 10.05
C TYR A 394 21.04 -33.55 9.77
N PRO A 395 19.85 -33.33 9.20
CA PRO A 395 18.95 -34.40 8.77
C PRO A 395 19.58 -35.34 7.75
N ILE A 396 20.33 -34.82 6.76
CA ILE A 396 20.98 -35.63 5.72
C ILE A 396 22.03 -36.55 6.35
N ARG A 397 22.90 -36.00 7.19
CA ARG A 397 23.95 -36.78 7.89
C ARG A 397 23.34 -37.87 8.76
N ASN A 398 22.30 -37.55 9.57
CA ASN A 398 21.68 -38.54 10.45
C ASN A 398 20.94 -39.63 9.70
N LEU A 399 20.33 -39.31 8.53
CA LEU A 399 19.71 -40.29 7.66
C LEU A 399 20.73 -41.27 7.08
N LEU A 400 21.93 -40.81 6.75
CA LEU A 400 23.03 -41.65 6.23
C LEU A 400 23.68 -42.46 7.35
N GLU A 401 23.82 -41.91 8.55
CA GLU A 401 24.41 -42.58 9.72
C GLU A 401 23.42 -43.44 10.49
N HIS A 402 22.16 -43.58 10.04
CA HIS A 402 21.07 -44.38 10.68
C HIS A 402 20.70 -43.98 12.11
N LYS A 403 21.03 -42.78 12.55
CA LYS A 403 20.79 -42.28 13.93
C LYS A 403 19.32 -41.85 14.17
N ILE A 404 18.54 -41.61 13.15
CA ILE A 404 17.10 -41.19 13.31
C ILE A 404 16.23 -42.43 13.41
N GLN A 405 15.89 -42.80 14.64
CA GLN A 405 15.00 -43.92 14.91
C GLN A 405 13.52 -43.62 14.72
N LYS A 406 13.09 -42.34 14.77
CA LYS A 406 11.67 -41.93 14.61
C LYS A 406 11.51 -40.71 13.68
N PRO A 407 11.75 -40.87 12.37
CA PRO A 407 11.55 -39.77 11.43
C PRO A 407 10.05 -39.44 11.19
N ALA A 408 9.14 -40.27 11.71
CA ALA A 408 7.69 -40.10 11.54
C ALA A 408 7.17 -38.84 12.18
N LEU A 409 7.59 -38.52 13.43
CA LEU A 409 7.12 -37.32 14.16
C LEU A 409 7.57 -36.03 13.49
N PHE A 410 8.81 -35.95 13.01
CA PHE A 410 9.30 -34.78 12.32
C PHE A 410 8.53 -34.49 11.02
N LYS A 411 8.24 -35.57 10.22
CA LYS A 411 7.43 -35.41 9.01
C LYS A 411 5.98 -35.00 9.31
N GLN A 412 5.38 -35.58 10.35
CA GLN A 412 4.02 -35.20 10.78
C GLN A 412 3.96 -33.74 11.19
N GLY A 413 4.96 -33.25 11.91
CA GLY A 413 5.07 -31.82 12.27
C GLY A 413 5.12 -30.92 11.03
N LEU A 414 5.93 -31.28 10.02
CA LEU A 414 6.04 -30.52 8.78
C LEU A 414 4.69 -30.49 8.01
N ILE A 415 3.94 -31.61 7.99
CA ILE A 415 2.61 -31.67 7.38
C ILE A 415 1.63 -30.74 8.10
N ILE A 416 1.62 -30.77 9.44
CA ILE A 416 0.75 -29.90 10.25
C ILE A 416 1.02 -28.44 9.89
N VAL A 417 2.29 -28.03 9.81
CA VAL A 417 2.67 -26.65 9.41
C VAL A 417 2.21 -26.34 7.98
N GLN A 418 2.35 -27.26 7.02
CA GLN A 418 1.87 -27.05 5.66
C GLN A 418 0.36 -26.90 5.59
N ILE A 419 -0.39 -27.74 6.30
CA ILE A 419 -1.86 -27.63 6.38
C ILE A 419 -2.26 -26.32 7.06
N PHE A 420 -1.58 -25.95 8.13
CA PHE A 420 -1.79 -24.67 8.82
C PHE A 420 -1.64 -23.50 7.84
N ILE A 421 -0.50 -23.41 7.12
CA ILE A 421 -0.25 -22.34 6.16
C ILE A 421 -1.30 -22.35 5.05
N GLY A 422 -1.58 -23.51 4.44
CA GLY A 422 -2.56 -23.65 3.37
C GLY A 422 -3.97 -23.24 3.79
N SER A 423 -4.42 -23.67 4.98
CA SER A 423 -5.72 -23.30 5.54
C SER A 423 -5.79 -21.82 5.90
N LEU A 424 -4.70 -21.24 6.44
CA LEU A 424 -4.62 -19.82 6.75
C LEU A 424 -4.77 -18.98 5.48
N PHE A 425 -4.05 -19.31 4.41
CA PHE A 425 -4.21 -18.62 3.12
C PHE A 425 -5.63 -18.75 2.56
N PHE A 426 -6.23 -19.92 2.70
CA PHE A 426 -7.58 -20.15 2.20
C PHE A 426 -8.62 -19.32 2.94
N ILE A 427 -8.54 -19.26 4.28
CA ILE A 427 -9.42 -18.42 5.10
C ILE A 427 -9.26 -16.95 4.74
N THR A 428 -8.00 -16.47 4.66
CA THR A 428 -7.71 -15.07 4.34
C THR A 428 -8.19 -14.73 2.93
N SER A 429 -7.98 -15.58 1.93
CA SER A 429 -8.49 -15.36 0.57
C SER A 429 -10.00 -15.26 0.50
N ILE A 430 -10.73 -16.13 1.23
CA ILE A 430 -12.19 -16.05 1.25
C ILE A 430 -12.67 -14.79 1.98
N GLY A 431 -12.01 -14.41 3.07
CA GLY A 431 -12.32 -13.18 3.79
C GLY A 431 -12.14 -11.94 2.91
N LEU A 432 -10.99 -11.87 2.21
CA LEU A 432 -10.70 -10.81 1.24
C LEU A 432 -11.70 -10.79 0.08
N PHE A 433 -12.06 -11.97 -0.45
CA PHE A 433 -13.07 -12.08 -1.51
C PHE A 433 -14.42 -11.50 -1.07
N ARG A 434 -14.85 -11.85 0.14
CA ARG A 434 -16.13 -11.35 0.67
C ARG A 434 -16.12 -9.84 0.85
N GLN A 435 -15.02 -9.28 1.37
CA GLN A 435 -14.89 -7.84 1.52
C GLN A 435 -14.85 -7.14 0.15
N LEU A 436 -14.08 -7.64 -0.79
CA LEU A 436 -14.02 -7.09 -2.15
C LEU A 436 -15.40 -7.16 -2.83
N HIS A 437 -16.09 -8.28 -2.72
CA HIS A 437 -17.45 -8.43 -3.26
C HIS A 437 -18.42 -7.43 -2.60
N PHE A 438 -18.34 -7.27 -1.29
CA PHE A 438 -19.12 -6.27 -0.55
C PHE A 438 -18.84 -4.85 -1.05
N ILE A 439 -17.56 -4.47 -1.21
CA ILE A 439 -17.14 -3.16 -1.74
C ILE A 439 -17.70 -2.91 -3.14
N LEU A 440 -17.60 -3.90 -4.02
CA LEU A 440 -18.03 -3.77 -5.41
C LEU A 440 -19.54 -3.81 -5.59
N SER A 441 -20.27 -4.55 -4.73
CA SER A 441 -21.71 -4.75 -4.84
C SER A 441 -22.54 -3.73 -4.06
N LYS A 442 -21.91 -3.00 -3.11
CA LYS A 442 -22.63 -2.02 -2.31
C LYS A 442 -23.06 -0.84 -3.18
N ASP A 443 -24.36 -0.49 -3.10
CA ASP A 443 -24.86 0.73 -3.70
C ASP A 443 -24.13 1.95 -3.13
N LYS A 444 -23.58 2.78 -3.98
CA LYS A 444 -22.84 3.97 -3.58
C LYS A 444 -23.73 5.17 -3.26
N GLY A 445 -25.02 5.09 -3.61
CA GLY A 445 -25.99 6.16 -3.35
C GLY A 445 -25.85 7.36 -4.29
N ILE A 446 -25.02 7.26 -5.33
CA ILE A 446 -24.83 8.28 -6.38
C ILE A 446 -24.78 7.63 -7.76
N ASP A 447 -25.24 8.35 -8.77
CA ASP A 447 -25.11 7.96 -10.19
C ASP A 447 -23.87 8.63 -10.81
N TYR A 448 -22.78 7.86 -10.93
CA TYR A 448 -21.50 8.31 -11.46
C TYR A 448 -21.16 7.71 -12.83
N GLU A 449 -22.05 6.89 -13.40
CA GLU A 449 -21.84 6.27 -14.70
C GLU A 449 -21.90 7.29 -15.83
N ARG A 450 -20.99 7.16 -16.79
CA ARG A 450 -20.93 8.01 -17.96
C ARG A 450 -20.74 9.51 -17.64
N VAL A 451 -20.00 9.81 -16.58
CA VAL A 451 -19.70 11.18 -16.16
C VAL A 451 -18.21 11.46 -16.37
N ILE A 452 -17.91 12.50 -17.13
CA ILE A 452 -16.58 13.07 -17.29
C ILE A 452 -16.46 14.26 -16.33
N GLN A 453 -15.45 14.23 -15.47
CA GLN A 453 -15.01 15.37 -14.68
C GLN A 453 -14.03 16.19 -15.49
N VAL A 454 -14.30 17.47 -15.62
CA VAL A 454 -13.41 18.47 -16.22
C VAL A 454 -12.87 19.34 -15.11
N ASP A 455 -11.57 19.29 -14.88
CA ASP A 455 -10.86 20.10 -13.88
C ASP A 455 -10.22 21.31 -14.56
N LEU A 456 -10.75 22.50 -14.30
CA LEU A 456 -10.21 23.77 -14.84
C LEU A 456 -9.06 24.32 -13.99
N GLY A 457 -8.85 23.77 -12.78
CA GLY A 457 -7.92 24.31 -11.79
C GLY A 457 -8.45 25.53 -11.06
N TYR A 458 -8.11 25.63 -9.77
CA TYR A 458 -8.62 26.71 -8.91
C TYR A 458 -8.25 28.11 -9.42
N ASP A 459 -7.02 28.32 -9.87
CA ASP A 459 -6.53 29.64 -10.29
C ASP A 459 -7.23 30.17 -11.55
N THR A 460 -7.65 29.28 -12.47
CA THR A 460 -8.39 29.64 -13.69
C THR A 460 -9.85 29.91 -13.44
N SER A 461 -10.41 29.44 -12.36
CA SER A 461 -11.82 29.65 -12.03
C SER A 461 -12.19 31.13 -11.93
N PHE A 462 -11.25 31.97 -11.55
CA PHE A 462 -11.43 33.43 -11.49
C PHE A 462 -11.50 34.10 -12.87
N GLN A 463 -11.05 33.44 -13.93
CA GLN A 463 -11.01 33.98 -15.30
C GLN A 463 -12.12 33.38 -16.19
N THR A 464 -12.79 32.32 -15.71
CA THR A 464 -13.76 31.56 -16.52
C THR A 464 -15.20 31.92 -16.15
N ASP A 465 -15.98 32.36 -17.10
CA ASP A 465 -17.41 32.61 -16.90
C ASP A 465 -18.22 31.35 -17.20
N LEU A 466 -18.68 30.70 -16.12
CA LEU A 466 -19.50 29.48 -16.23
C LEU A 466 -20.89 29.71 -16.85
N SER A 467 -21.36 30.96 -16.85
CA SER A 467 -22.65 31.28 -17.50
C SER A 467 -22.57 31.10 -19.03
N VAL A 468 -21.34 31.18 -19.57
CA VAL A 468 -21.06 30.91 -20.99
C VAL A 468 -20.63 29.46 -21.20
N LEU A 469 -19.74 28.94 -20.34
CA LEU A 469 -19.14 27.62 -20.52
C LEU A 469 -20.15 26.47 -20.35
N LYS A 470 -21.04 26.51 -19.34
CA LYS A 470 -22.06 25.47 -19.12
C LYS A 470 -23.02 25.33 -20.32
N PRO A 471 -23.58 26.39 -20.91
CA PRO A 471 -24.38 26.31 -22.13
C PRO A 471 -23.60 25.76 -23.33
N GLU A 472 -22.35 26.17 -23.53
CA GLU A 472 -21.51 25.66 -24.62
C GLU A 472 -21.28 24.17 -24.50
N MET A 473 -20.91 23.68 -23.32
CA MET A 473 -20.75 22.25 -23.07
C MET A 473 -22.05 21.45 -23.26
N THR A 474 -23.19 22.04 -22.91
CA THR A 474 -24.52 21.42 -23.05
C THR A 474 -24.99 21.39 -24.51
N ASN A 475 -24.50 22.28 -25.35
CA ASN A 475 -24.93 22.43 -26.76
C ASN A 475 -24.36 21.34 -27.71
N HIS A 476 -24.20 20.12 -27.21
CA HIS A 476 -23.77 18.99 -28.03
C HIS A 476 -24.80 17.85 -27.93
N PRO A 477 -25.18 17.21 -29.05
CA PRO A 477 -26.31 16.25 -29.08
C PRO A 477 -26.10 15.01 -28.18
N TYR A 478 -24.85 14.72 -27.82
CA TYR A 478 -24.51 13.58 -26.97
C TYR A 478 -24.15 13.96 -25.52
N VAL A 479 -24.31 15.22 -25.13
CA VAL A 479 -24.27 15.68 -23.75
C VAL A 479 -25.67 15.65 -23.17
N GLU A 480 -25.87 14.85 -22.14
CA GLU A 480 -27.19 14.72 -21.49
C GLU A 480 -27.41 15.81 -20.45
N GLU A 481 -26.43 16.02 -19.57
CA GLU A 481 -26.51 16.96 -18.45
C GLU A 481 -25.11 17.51 -18.11
N VAL A 482 -25.09 18.73 -17.56
CA VAL A 482 -23.86 19.38 -17.06
C VAL A 482 -24.12 20.01 -15.71
N THR A 483 -23.23 19.78 -14.74
CA THR A 483 -23.25 20.43 -13.43
C THR A 483 -21.84 20.81 -13.00
N TYR A 484 -21.70 21.59 -11.92
CA TYR A 484 -20.38 22.02 -11.42
C TYR A 484 -20.32 22.11 -9.90
N THR A 485 -19.10 22.13 -9.36
CA THR A 485 -18.81 22.37 -7.95
C THR A 485 -17.63 23.31 -7.78
N CYS A 486 -17.58 23.98 -6.64
CA CYS A 486 -16.47 24.85 -6.24
C CYS A 486 -15.35 24.08 -5.51
N GLY A 487 -15.44 22.76 -5.40
CA GLY A 487 -14.46 21.94 -4.68
C GLY A 487 -14.62 20.46 -5.01
N ASN A 488 -13.80 19.65 -4.41
CA ASN A 488 -13.78 18.20 -4.61
C ASN A 488 -15.08 17.55 -4.12
N ALA A 489 -16.02 17.37 -5.02
CA ALA A 489 -17.29 16.65 -4.84
C ALA A 489 -17.79 16.15 -6.19
N PRO A 490 -18.61 15.13 -6.29
CA PRO A 490 -19.18 14.32 -5.21
C PRO A 490 -18.27 13.20 -4.73
N VAL A 491 -17.16 12.96 -5.41
CA VAL A 491 -16.27 11.87 -5.15
C VAL A 491 -14.92 12.44 -4.71
N PHE A 492 -14.38 11.80 -3.71
CA PHE A 492 -13.11 12.06 -3.11
C PHE A 492 -11.95 11.99 -4.10
N THR A 493 -11.03 12.90 -4.02
CA THR A 493 -9.71 12.73 -4.65
C THR A 493 -8.81 11.89 -3.75
N GLU A 494 -7.82 11.19 -4.33
CA GLU A 494 -6.92 10.26 -3.64
C GLU A 494 -6.20 10.85 -2.40
N GLN A 495 -6.30 12.14 -2.17
CA GLN A 495 -5.54 12.88 -1.16
C GLN A 495 -6.17 12.97 0.23
N GLY A 496 -7.32 12.38 0.45
CA GLY A 496 -7.85 12.11 1.78
C GLY A 496 -8.28 13.29 2.64
N ASP A 497 -7.75 14.48 2.49
CA ASP A 497 -7.83 15.52 3.49
C ASP A 497 -8.74 16.72 3.14
N TRP A 498 -9.07 16.93 1.87
CA TRP A 498 -9.87 18.09 1.44
C TRP A 498 -11.13 17.68 0.72
N TYR A 499 -12.22 17.63 1.46
CA TYR A 499 -13.55 17.51 0.84
C TYR A 499 -14.23 18.84 0.77
N GLY A 500 -14.97 19.00 -0.30
CA GLY A 500 -15.81 20.16 -0.44
C GLY A 500 -15.03 21.40 -0.86
N SER A 501 -15.71 22.52 -0.82
CA SER A 501 -15.18 23.79 -1.28
C SER A 501 -14.40 24.48 -0.19
N PHE A 502 -14.90 24.42 1.03
CA PHE A 502 -14.23 25.01 2.21
C PHE A 502 -14.69 24.30 3.50
N TYR A 503 -14.03 24.62 4.59
CA TYR A 503 -14.40 24.20 5.92
C TYR A 503 -15.00 25.37 6.70
N SER A 504 -16.01 25.11 7.51
CA SER A 504 -16.60 26.13 8.37
C SER A 504 -17.02 25.56 9.72
N TYR A 505 -17.04 26.46 10.68
CA TYR A 505 -17.57 26.19 12.00
C TYR A 505 -19.05 26.52 12.02
N PHE A 506 -19.87 25.51 12.10
CA PHE A 506 -21.31 25.66 12.28
C PHE A 506 -21.70 25.32 13.72
N CYS A 507 -22.48 26.21 14.34
CA CYS A 507 -23.17 25.93 15.57
C CYS A 507 -24.69 26.10 15.35
N PHE A 508 -25.46 25.37 16.11
CA PHE A 508 -26.92 25.42 16.09
C PHE A 508 -27.49 26.12 17.32
N ASP A 509 -26.65 26.47 18.28
CA ASP A 509 -26.95 27.32 19.44
C ASP A 509 -25.97 28.48 19.45
N PRO A 510 -26.45 29.75 19.44
CA PRO A 510 -25.59 30.91 19.48
C PRO A 510 -24.78 31.06 20.77
N ASN A 511 -25.18 30.35 21.84
CA ASN A 511 -24.49 30.35 23.13
C ASN A 511 -23.47 29.23 23.28
N GLU A 512 -23.34 28.36 22.28
CA GLU A 512 -22.25 27.40 22.28
C GLU A 512 -20.90 28.10 22.20
N ALA A 513 -20.15 28.05 23.29
CA ALA A 513 -18.86 28.74 23.41
C ALA A 513 -17.79 28.13 22.48
N GLU A 514 -17.95 26.88 22.10
CA GLU A 514 -17.08 26.18 21.17
C GLU A 514 -17.93 25.48 20.10
N PRO A 515 -17.72 25.77 18.79
CA PRO A 515 -18.34 25.00 17.73
C PRO A 515 -17.91 23.52 17.84
N ASN A 516 -18.89 22.64 17.86
CA ASN A 516 -18.65 21.23 18.18
C ASN A 516 -17.84 20.48 17.12
N SER A 517 -17.68 21.00 15.91
CA SER A 517 -16.88 20.39 14.85
C SER A 517 -16.61 21.33 13.68
N TYR A 518 -15.48 21.13 13.06
CA TYR A 518 -15.08 21.70 11.78
C TYR A 518 -15.71 20.87 10.66
N ASN A 519 -16.59 21.46 9.91
CA ASN A 519 -17.41 20.75 8.96
C ASN A 519 -17.04 21.11 7.51
N SER A 520 -17.04 20.11 6.65
CA SER A 520 -16.84 20.29 5.22
C SER A 520 -18.10 20.83 4.55
N VAL A 521 -17.95 21.88 3.76
CA VAL A 521 -19.02 22.49 2.98
C VAL A 521 -18.76 22.24 1.50
N ILE A 522 -19.74 21.70 0.82
CA ILE A 522 -19.73 21.51 -0.63
C ILE A 522 -20.62 22.59 -1.26
N VAL A 523 -20.01 23.44 -2.07
CA VAL A 523 -20.71 24.44 -2.88
C VAL A 523 -20.91 23.88 -4.27
N ALA A 524 -22.16 23.71 -4.67
CA ALA A 524 -22.50 23.05 -5.92
C ALA A 524 -23.55 23.87 -6.72
N ASP A 525 -23.67 23.52 -7.98
CA ASP A 525 -24.78 23.97 -8.81
C ASP A 525 -26.13 23.45 -8.28
N LYS A 526 -27.22 24.15 -8.53
CA LYS A 526 -28.57 23.71 -8.18
C LYS A 526 -28.94 22.36 -8.78
N ASP A 527 -28.46 22.09 -10.01
CA ASP A 527 -28.70 20.84 -10.70
C ASP A 527 -27.87 19.65 -10.20
N PHE A 528 -26.90 19.88 -9.31
CA PHE A 528 -25.97 18.89 -8.79
C PHE A 528 -26.69 17.69 -8.15
N PHE A 529 -27.71 17.94 -7.35
CA PHE A 529 -28.42 16.90 -6.62
C PHE A 529 -29.21 15.96 -7.56
N SER A 530 -29.86 16.54 -8.58
CA SER A 530 -30.57 15.77 -9.60
C SER A 530 -29.63 15.05 -10.54
N PHE A 531 -28.55 15.71 -10.95
CA PHE A 531 -27.50 15.14 -11.80
C PHE A 531 -26.91 13.85 -11.20
N PHE A 532 -26.55 13.85 -9.93
CA PHE A 532 -26.02 12.69 -9.24
C PHE A 532 -27.10 11.77 -8.63
N LYS A 533 -28.37 12.06 -8.84
CA LYS A 533 -29.54 11.33 -8.31
C LYS A 533 -29.47 11.11 -6.80
N LEU A 534 -28.99 12.11 -6.06
CA LEU A 534 -28.94 12.06 -4.62
C LEU A 534 -30.34 11.93 -4.05
N GLN A 535 -30.48 11.16 -2.95
CA GLN A 535 -31.79 10.89 -2.37
C GLN A 535 -32.03 11.78 -1.15
N LEU A 536 -33.16 12.49 -1.18
CA LEU A 536 -33.64 13.26 -0.03
C LEU A 536 -34.19 12.30 1.05
N LYS A 537 -33.77 12.51 2.29
CA LYS A 537 -34.28 11.79 3.46
C LYS A 537 -35.42 12.55 4.13
N ALA A 538 -35.28 13.87 4.23
CA ALA A 538 -36.27 14.76 4.84
C ALA A 538 -36.08 16.20 4.32
N GLY A 539 -37.11 17.04 4.41
CA GLY A 539 -37.09 18.47 3.98
C GLY A 539 -37.26 18.64 2.48
N SER A 540 -36.66 19.69 1.92
CA SER A 540 -36.75 20.07 0.51
C SER A 540 -35.36 20.37 -0.09
N TRP A 541 -35.26 20.33 -1.42
CA TRP A 541 -34.08 20.81 -2.15
C TRP A 541 -33.98 22.35 -2.03
N PRO A 542 -32.74 22.92 -2.03
CA PRO A 542 -32.57 24.38 -2.06
C PRO A 542 -33.21 24.96 -3.33
N THR A 543 -33.80 26.13 -3.21
CA THR A 543 -34.43 26.85 -4.32
C THR A 543 -33.97 28.31 -4.34
N ASP A 544 -34.16 28.98 -5.47
CA ASP A 544 -33.84 30.42 -5.59
C ASP A 544 -34.61 31.30 -4.59
N ALA A 545 -35.74 30.80 -4.07
CA ALA A 545 -36.52 31.46 -3.03
C ALA A 545 -35.90 31.32 -1.62
N THR A 546 -34.95 30.42 -1.43
CA THR A 546 -34.28 30.16 -0.16
C THR A 546 -32.75 30.24 -0.29
N PRO A 547 -32.17 31.42 -0.61
CA PRO A 547 -30.76 31.53 -1.00
C PRO A 547 -29.79 31.21 0.12
N TYR A 548 -30.20 31.31 1.39
CA TYR A 548 -29.35 31.01 2.56
C TYR A 548 -29.52 29.59 3.09
N SER A 549 -29.96 28.65 2.22
CA SER A 549 -30.24 27.29 2.62
C SER A 549 -28.99 26.39 2.58
N TYR A 550 -28.92 25.54 3.59
CA TYR A 550 -27.96 24.46 3.64
C TYR A 550 -28.68 23.11 3.70
N MET A 551 -28.09 22.12 3.10
CA MET A 551 -28.45 20.73 3.29
C MET A 551 -27.38 20.00 4.08
N VAL A 552 -27.76 18.95 4.80
CA VAL A 552 -26.84 18.10 5.54
C VAL A 552 -27.02 16.65 5.14
N ASN A 553 -25.98 15.84 5.30
CA ASN A 553 -26.12 14.41 5.14
C ASN A 553 -26.67 13.75 6.42
N ALA A 554 -27.15 12.51 6.32
CA ALA A 554 -27.75 11.81 7.47
C ALA A 554 -26.75 11.56 8.62
N THR A 555 -25.48 11.37 8.31
CA THR A 555 -24.39 11.25 9.31
C THR A 555 -24.25 12.52 10.12
N CYS A 556 -24.52 13.70 9.57
CA CYS A 556 -24.47 14.97 10.31
C CYS A 556 -25.43 14.97 11.50
N LEU A 557 -26.66 14.47 11.31
CA LEU A 557 -27.63 14.33 12.41
C LEU A 557 -27.11 13.47 13.56
N GLN A 558 -26.53 12.32 13.21
CA GLN A 558 -26.04 11.37 14.22
C GLN A 558 -24.82 11.91 14.97
N THR A 559 -23.88 12.52 14.25
CA THR A 559 -22.63 13.02 14.83
C THR A 559 -22.85 14.22 15.75
N LEU A 560 -23.78 15.10 15.36
CA LEU A 560 -24.13 16.29 16.15
C LEU A 560 -25.16 16.00 17.25
N GLY A 561 -25.67 14.76 17.31
CA GLY A 561 -26.63 14.34 18.35
C GLY A 561 -28.04 14.91 18.19
N TYR A 562 -28.43 15.35 16.98
CA TYR A 562 -29.76 15.87 16.69
C TYR A 562 -30.63 14.81 16.05
N THR A 563 -31.89 14.77 16.44
CA THR A 563 -32.90 13.93 15.77
C THR A 563 -33.50 14.62 14.56
N ASP A 564 -33.57 15.96 14.58
CA ASP A 564 -34.07 16.80 13.50
C ASP A 564 -33.33 18.13 13.47
N LEU A 565 -32.89 18.54 12.30
CA LEU A 565 -32.22 19.82 12.03
C LEU A 565 -33.02 20.71 11.08
N LEU A 566 -34.19 20.26 10.57
CA LEU A 566 -34.96 21.02 9.61
C LEU A 566 -35.36 22.36 10.17
N GLU A 567 -35.24 23.41 9.33
CA GLU A 567 -35.56 24.79 9.67
C GLU A 567 -34.77 25.39 10.86
N ARG A 568 -33.81 24.63 11.40
CA ARG A 568 -32.93 25.20 12.44
C ARG A 568 -32.00 26.24 11.85
N PRO A 569 -31.81 27.36 12.56
CA PRO A 569 -30.80 28.35 12.15
C PRO A 569 -29.40 27.77 12.31
N ILE A 570 -28.54 28.12 11.37
CA ILE A 570 -27.11 27.82 11.41
C ILE A 570 -26.40 29.13 11.75
N TYR A 571 -25.57 29.09 12.77
CA TYR A 571 -24.71 30.21 13.14
C TYR A 571 -23.28 29.91 12.65
N ILE A 572 -22.73 30.81 11.87
CA ILE A 572 -21.36 30.73 11.41
C ILE A 572 -20.52 31.63 12.28
N LYS A 573 -19.47 31.13 12.89
CA LYS A 573 -18.63 31.92 13.81
C LYS A 573 -18.15 33.21 13.14
N GLY A 574 -18.44 34.33 13.81
CA GLY A 574 -18.05 35.68 13.34
C GLY A 574 -19.03 36.34 12.36
N GLN A 575 -20.12 35.65 11.96
CA GLN A 575 -21.13 36.19 11.06
C GLN A 575 -22.52 36.03 11.66
N ALA A 576 -23.31 37.12 11.65
CA ALA A 576 -24.75 37.02 11.89
C ALA A 576 -25.40 36.37 10.65
N SER A 577 -25.77 35.10 10.77
CA SER A 577 -26.22 34.33 9.61
C SER A 577 -27.75 34.13 9.68
N GLN A 578 -28.41 34.26 8.53
CA GLN A 578 -29.81 33.87 8.33
C GLN A 578 -29.89 32.43 7.75
N ALA A 579 -28.79 31.69 7.76
CA ALA A 579 -28.71 30.35 7.19
C ALA A 579 -29.58 29.34 7.96
N ARG A 580 -30.23 28.43 7.24
CA ARG A 580 -31.03 27.35 7.80
C ARG A 580 -30.81 26.03 7.09
N VAL A 581 -31.06 24.94 7.78
CA VAL A 581 -31.07 23.60 7.16
C VAL A 581 -32.41 23.39 6.47
N CYS A 582 -32.42 23.33 5.14
CA CYS A 582 -33.63 23.08 4.35
C CYS A 582 -33.91 21.60 4.10
N GLY A 583 -32.88 20.75 4.14
CA GLY A 583 -33.04 19.34 3.83
C GLY A 583 -31.93 18.44 4.37
N VAL A 584 -32.26 17.18 4.47
CA VAL A 584 -31.34 16.10 4.86
C VAL A 584 -31.26 15.09 3.73
N ILE A 585 -30.06 14.87 3.18
CA ILE A 585 -29.81 13.85 2.16
C ILE A 585 -29.42 12.52 2.81
N LYS A 586 -29.69 11.42 2.12
CA LYS A 586 -29.12 10.12 2.49
C LYS A 586 -27.61 10.16 2.32
N ASP A 587 -26.90 9.44 3.18
CA ASP A 587 -25.48 9.26 3.02
C ASP A 587 -25.18 8.53 1.72
N TYR A 588 -24.14 8.98 1.03
CA TYR A 588 -23.60 8.32 -0.14
C TYR A 588 -22.09 8.07 0.03
N LEU A 589 -21.56 7.11 -0.71
CA LEU A 589 -20.14 6.75 -0.63
C LEU A 589 -19.33 7.65 -1.57
N TYR A 590 -18.70 8.65 -1.01
CA TYR A 590 -17.83 9.59 -1.74
C TYR A 590 -16.34 9.30 -1.53
N ALA A 591 -16.00 8.39 -0.63
CA ALA A 591 -14.63 8.01 -0.26
C ALA A 591 -14.46 6.49 -0.26
N PRO A 592 -13.22 5.97 -0.26
CA PRO A 592 -12.94 4.56 -0.05
C PRO A 592 -13.60 4.03 1.23
N MET A 593 -14.01 2.76 1.23
CA MET A 593 -14.75 2.15 2.35
C MET A 593 -13.96 2.02 3.66
N GLN A 594 -12.65 2.27 3.63
CA GLN A 594 -11.82 2.40 4.83
C GLN A 594 -12.22 3.59 5.67
N TYR A 595 -12.68 4.67 5.02
CA TYR A 595 -13.04 5.90 5.71
C TYR A 595 -14.50 5.93 6.10
N PRO A 596 -14.84 6.47 7.28
CA PRO A 596 -16.22 6.72 7.65
C PRO A 596 -16.79 7.85 6.81
N ILE A 597 -18.10 7.84 6.62
CA ILE A 597 -18.80 8.99 6.08
C ILE A 597 -18.77 10.09 7.13
N LEU A 598 -18.34 11.28 6.77
CA LEU A 598 -18.25 12.44 7.66
C LEU A 598 -19.51 13.31 7.55
N PRO A 599 -19.78 14.17 8.53
CA PRO A 599 -20.76 15.23 8.41
C PRO A 599 -20.43 16.14 7.24
N LEU A 600 -21.37 16.27 6.30
CA LEU A 600 -21.25 17.14 5.13
C LEU A 600 -22.38 18.14 5.10
N PHE A 601 -22.00 19.36 4.80
CA PHE A 601 -22.93 20.46 4.51
C PHE A 601 -22.87 20.75 3.02
N PHE A 602 -24.02 21.04 2.43
CA PHE A 602 -24.14 21.40 1.03
C PHE A 602 -24.86 22.72 0.93
N THR A 603 -24.41 23.59 0.04
CA THR A 603 -25.10 24.80 -0.35
C THR A 603 -24.98 25.03 -1.84
N THR A 604 -25.83 25.87 -2.40
CA THR A 604 -25.74 26.22 -3.81
C THR A 604 -24.81 27.40 -4.04
N TYR A 605 -24.25 27.49 -5.25
CA TYR A 605 -23.36 28.60 -5.63
C TYR A 605 -24.10 29.97 -5.59
N GLU A 606 -25.42 29.95 -5.75
CA GLU A 606 -26.27 31.13 -5.63
C GLU A 606 -26.40 31.70 -4.22
N ASN A 607 -25.92 30.94 -3.19
CA ASN A 607 -25.91 31.39 -1.81
C ASN A 607 -25.00 32.62 -1.67
N PRO A 608 -25.56 33.81 -1.26
CA PRO A 608 -24.75 35.03 -1.15
C PRO A 608 -23.59 34.93 -0.15
N MET A 609 -23.65 33.99 0.79
CA MET A 609 -22.58 33.79 1.78
C MET A 609 -21.32 33.17 1.19
N VAL A 610 -21.39 32.53 0.02
CA VAL A 610 -20.26 31.81 -0.59
C VAL A 610 -19.89 32.33 -1.96
N LYS A 611 -20.82 32.99 -2.67
CA LYS A 611 -20.66 33.41 -4.06
C LYS A 611 -19.45 34.33 -4.29
N ASP A 612 -19.09 35.15 -3.31
CA ASP A 612 -17.98 36.11 -3.44
C ASP A 612 -16.62 35.47 -3.11
N PHE A 613 -16.58 34.32 -2.45
CA PHE A 613 -15.37 33.69 -1.95
C PHE A 613 -14.98 32.45 -2.73
N GLU A 614 -15.96 31.74 -3.31
CA GLU A 614 -15.75 30.48 -3.99
C GLU A 614 -16.06 30.57 -5.47
N ARG A 615 -15.25 29.91 -6.29
CA ARG A 615 -15.46 29.83 -7.73
C ARG A 615 -15.50 28.36 -8.16
N PRO A 616 -16.44 27.98 -9.03
CA PRO A 616 -16.47 26.62 -9.55
C PRO A 616 -15.31 26.36 -10.49
N TYR A 617 -14.65 25.23 -10.31
CA TYR A 617 -13.55 24.79 -11.17
C TYR A 617 -13.66 23.33 -11.59
N LEU A 618 -14.54 22.56 -10.96
CA LEU A 618 -14.85 21.19 -11.36
C LEU A 618 -16.21 21.14 -12.05
N ILE A 619 -16.22 20.69 -13.29
CA ILE A 619 -17.42 20.53 -14.11
C ILE A 619 -17.64 19.05 -14.36
N TYR A 620 -18.88 18.61 -14.27
CA TYR A 620 -19.28 17.23 -14.52
C TYR A 620 -20.20 17.18 -15.71
N VAL A 621 -19.85 16.36 -16.70
CA VAL A 621 -20.56 16.23 -17.96
C VAL A 621 -21.02 14.78 -18.11
N ARG A 622 -22.32 14.56 -18.19
CA ARG A 622 -22.90 13.26 -18.47
C ARG A 622 -23.06 13.08 -19.97
N TYR A 623 -22.50 12.01 -20.51
CA TYR A 623 -22.55 11.73 -21.94
C TYR A 623 -23.46 10.56 -22.28
N ALA A 624 -24.04 10.58 -23.51
CA ALA A 624 -24.88 9.51 -24.02
C ALA A 624 -24.08 8.23 -24.24
N LYS A 625 -24.70 7.09 -23.97
CA LYS A 625 -24.03 5.78 -24.05
C LYS A 625 -23.41 5.53 -25.44
N GLY A 626 -22.10 5.27 -25.47
CA GLY A 626 -21.34 4.97 -26.68
C GLY A 626 -20.68 6.18 -27.35
N HIS A 627 -20.93 7.42 -26.89
CA HIS A 627 -20.44 8.67 -27.50
C HIS A 627 -19.39 9.39 -26.64
N LYS A 628 -18.60 8.63 -25.83
CA LYS A 628 -17.57 9.21 -24.97
C LYS A 628 -16.52 9.99 -25.76
N LYS A 629 -16.10 9.46 -26.93
CA LYS A 629 -15.04 10.06 -27.73
C LYS A 629 -15.46 11.39 -28.31
N GLU A 630 -16.66 11.46 -28.89
CA GLU A 630 -17.21 12.66 -29.50
C GLU A 630 -17.39 13.77 -28.47
N VAL A 631 -17.86 13.41 -27.26
CA VAL A 631 -18.01 14.38 -26.17
C VAL A 631 -16.65 14.85 -25.67
N LEU A 632 -15.66 13.98 -25.54
CA LEU A 632 -14.29 14.38 -25.17
C LEU A 632 -13.67 15.34 -26.20
N GLU A 633 -13.83 15.08 -27.49
CA GLU A 633 -13.34 15.97 -28.56
C GLU A 633 -14.00 17.36 -28.47
N HIS A 634 -15.30 17.41 -28.24
CA HIS A 634 -16.04 18.65 -28.00
C HIS A 634 -15.57 19.42 -26.76
N LEU A 635 -15.37 18.71 -25.63
CA LEU A 635 -14.86 19.32 -24.39
C LEU A 635 -13.43 19.84 -24.59
N HIS A 636 -12.58 19.11 -25.32
CA HIS A 636 -11.25 19.56 -25.67
C HIS A 636 -11.26 20.84 -26.54
N GLU A 637 -12.18 20.93 -27.49
CA GLU A 637 -12.33 22.11 -28.34
C GLU A 637 -12.71 23.35 -27.50
N ILE A 638 -13.75 23.24 -26.66
CA ILE A 638 -14.22 24.34 -25.82
C ILE A 638 -13.13 24.78 -24.83
N THR A 639 -12.46 23.85 -24.21
CA THR A 639 -11.44 24.15 -23.19
C THR A 639 -10.08 24.54 -23.76
N SER A 640 -9.87 24.37 -25.08
CA SER A 640 -8.60 24.72 -25.72
C SER A 640 -8.23 26.19 -25.61
N HIS A 641 -9.24 27.05 -25.51
CA HIS A 641 -9.08 28.50 -25.36
C HIS A 641 -8.86 28.96 -23.92
N ILE A 642 -9.07 28.06 -22.95
CA ILE A 642 -8.81 28.37 -21.54
C ILE A 642 -7.31 28.24 -21.29
N GLN A 643 -6.63 29.37 -21.22
CA GLN A 643 -5.22 29.43 -20.88
C GLN A 643 -5.05 29.14 -19.38
N ASN A 644 -4.64 27.93 -19.06
CA ASN A 644 -4.23 27.59 -17.70
C ASN A 644 -2.82 27.00 -17.71
N ASP A 645 -1.88 27.76 -17.19
CA ASP A 645 -0.48 27.36 -17.10
C ASP A 645 -0.26 26.27 -16.03
N ASN A 646 -1.21 26.10 -15.12
CA ASN A 646 -1.10 25.22 -13.94
C ASN A 646 -1.84 23.88 -14.10
N VAL A 647 -2.68 23.72 -15.12
CA VAL A 647 -3.42 22.45 -15.32
C VAL A 647 -2.69 21.56 -16.31
N ASN A 648 -2.32 20.38 -15.83
CA ASN A 648 -1.81 19.33 -16.69
C ASN A 648 -2.94 18.87 -17.62
N ARG A 649 -2.90 19.28 -18.89
CA ARG A 649 -3.93 18.97 -19.91
C ARG A 649 -4.26 17.48 -20.02
N SER A 650 -3.32 16.60 -19.69
CA SER A 650 -3.57 15.16 -19.70
C SER A 650 -4.45 14.68 -18.56
N LYS A 651 -4.60 15.47 -17.49
CA LYS A 651 -5.43 15.16 -16.31
C LYS A 651 -6.72 15.98 -16.24
N MET A 652 -6.89 16.95 -17.14
CA MET A 652 -8.06 17.82 -17.18
C MET A 652 -9.37 17.07 -17.29
N PHE A 653 -9.35 15.92 -17.98
CA PHE A 653 -10.53 15.09 -18.21
C PHE A 653 -10.34 13.73 -17.52
N THR A 654 -11.19 13.44 -16.57
CA THR A 654 -11.17 12.16 -15.85
C THR A 654 -12.58 11.57 -15.84
N GLU A 655 -12.73 10.31 -16.22
CA GLU A 655 -14.01 9.63 -16.03
C GLU A 655 -14.21 9.29 -14.55
N LEU A 656 -15.37 9.58 -14.02
CA LEU A 656 -15.66 9.42 -12.60
C LEU A 656 -15.64 7.95 -12.17
N SER A 657 -16.02 7.04 -13.08
CA SER A 657 -15.91 5.60 -12.90
C SER A 657 -14.45 5.15 -12.74
N ASP A 658 -13.52 5.74 -13.51
CA ASP A 658 -12.09 5.43 -13.43
C ASP A 658 -11.50 5.90 -12.09
N LEU A 659 -11.96 7.04 -11.59
CA LEU A 659 -11.56 7.57 -10.28
C LEU A 659 -12.00 6.62 -9.16
N ILE A 660 -13.26 6.17 -9.19
CA ILE A 660 -13.78 5.20 -8.20
C ILE A 660 -13.08 3.84 -8.31
N ASP A 661 -12.74 3.40 -9.52
CA ASP A 661 -12.00 2.15 -9.71
C ASP A 661 -10.56 2.21 -9.17
N ARG A 662 -9.94 3.39 -9.20
CA ARG A 662 -8.62 3.61 -8.56
C ARG A 662 -8.70 3.38 -7.05
N PHE A 663 -9.77 3.81 -6.38
CA PHE A 663 -9.96 3.58 -4.94
C PHE A 663 -9.99 2.09 -4.57
N ASN A 664 -10.57 1.26 -5.44
CA ASN A 664 -10.72 -0.18 -5.20
C ASN A 664 -9.53 -1.01 -5.74
N ARG A 665 -8.56 -0.36 -6.39
CA ARG A 665 -7.41 -1.03 -7.00
C ARG A 665 -6.53 -1.75 -5.98
N PRO A 666 -6.20 -1.18 -4.79
CA PRO A 666 -5.41 -1.85 -3.79
C PRO A 666 -6.04 -3.17 -3.33
N GLU A 667 -7.34 -3.17 -3.05
CA GLU A 667 -8.08 -4.36 -2.61
C GLU A 667 -8.13 -5.44 -3.71
N LYS A 668 -8.37 -5.05 -4.97
CA LYS A 668 -8.35 -5.96 -6.12
C LYS A 668 -6.97 -6.64 -6.26
N VAL A 669 -5.89 -5.88 -6.10
CA VAL A 669 -4.51 -6.38 -6.20
C VAL A 669 -4.18 -7.33 -5.04
N ILE A 670 -4.45 -6.91 -3.80
CA ILE A 670 -4.23 -7.74 -2.61
C ILE A 670 -5.00 -9.05 -2.73
N PHE A 671 -6.28 -9.00 -3.08
CA PHE A 671 -7.11 -10.19 -3.29
C PHE A 671 -6.51 -11.10 -4.36
N THR A 672 -6.06 -10.55 -5.49
CA THR A 672 -5.47 -11.33 -6.58
C THR A 672 -4.21 -12.05 -6.13
N ILE A 673 -3.29 -11.35 -5.45
CA ILE A 673 -2.06 -11.92 -4.92
C ILE A 673 -2.36 -13.03 -3.91
N PHE A 674 -3.23 -12.78 -2.94
CA PHE A 674 -3.60 -13.78 -1.94
C PHE A 674 -4.29 -14.99 -2.56
N SER A 675 -5.11 -14.80 -3.59
CA SER A 675 -5.77 -15.91 -4.31
C SER A 675 -4.74 -16.79 -5.02
N ILE A 676 -3.76 -16.20 -5.70
CA ILE A 676 -2.67 -16.93 -6.34
C ILE A 676 -1.83 -17.68 -5.31
N LEU A 677 -1.42 -17.03 -4.24
CA LEU A 677 -0.64 -17.65 -3.17
C LEU A 677 -1.43 -18.77 -2.48
N SER A 678 -2.72 -18.55 -2.22
CA SER A 678 -3.60 -19.57 -1.66
C SER A 678 -3.68 -20.80 -2.56
N LEU A 679 -3.92 -20.62 -3.86
CA LEU A 679 -3.96 -21.72 -4.82
C LEU A 679 -2.64 -22.48 -4.83
N VAL A 680 -1.51 -21.78 -4.89
CA VAL A 680 -0.17 -22.39 -4.87
C VAL A 680 0.07 -23.17 -3.58
N CYS A 681 -0.25 -22.57 -2.41
CA CYS A 681 -0.09 -23.24 -1.11
C CYS A 681 -0.98 -24.48 -0.98
N ILE A 682 -2.23 -24.43 -1.46
CA ILE A 682 -3.12 -25.59 -1.47
C ILE A 682 -2.56 -26.71 -2.37
N LEU A 683 -2.09 -26.39 -3.57
CA LEU A 683 -1.47 -27.34 -4.47
C LEU A 683 -0.22 -27.97 -3.84
N ILE A 684 0.69 -27.17 -3.28
CA ILE A 684 1.89 -27.64 -2.58
C ILE A 684 1.51 -28.60 -1.45
N SER A 685 0.57 -28.22 -0.60
CA SER A 685 0.12 -29.05 0.53
C SER A 685 -0.50 -30.36 0.06
N THR A 686 -1.35 -30.31 -0.98
CA THR A 686 -1.98 -31.48 -1.58
C THR A 686 -0.95 -32.47 -2.12
N PHE A 687 0.04 -31.97 -2.87
CA PHE A 687 1.13 -32.81 -3.41
C PHE A 687 2.08 -33.30 -2.31
N GLY A 688 2.31 -32.53 -1.26
CA GLY A 688 3.06 -32.95 -0.08
C GLY A 688 2.40 -34.15 0.60
N ILE A 689 1.11 -34.04 0.90
CA ILE A 689 0.30 -35.16 1.48
C ILE A 689 0.27 -36.35 0.55
N TYR A 690 -0.01 -36.14 -0.74
CA TYR A 690 -0.04 -37.22 -1.74
C TYR A 690 1.29 -37.99 -1.76
N SER A 691 2.42 -37.31 -1.74
CA SER A 691 3.74 -37.91 -1.77
C SER A 691 4.07 -38.71 -0.52
N LEU A 692 3.66 -38.21 0.64
CA LEU A 692 3.87 -38.89 1.91
C LEU A 692 2.97 -40.11 2.07
N VAL A 693 1.71 -40.02 1.65
CA VAL A 693 0.80 -41.18 1.62
C VAL A 693 1.34 -42.22 0.66
N SER A 694 1.87 -41.85 -0.51
CA SER A 694 2.52 -42.76 -1.45
C SER A 694 3.70 -43.49 -0.81
N LEU A 695 4.54 -42.75 -0.06
CA LEU A 695 5.66 -43.34 0.65
C LEU A 695 5.21 -44.26 1.79
N ALA A 696 4.22 -43.83 2.58
CA ALA A 696 3.70 -44.62 3.69
C ALA A 696 3.03 -45.92 3.20
N THR A 697 2.28 -45.84 2.09
CA THR A 697 1.67 -47.04 1.48
C THR A 697 2.72 -48.00 0.95
N GLU A 698 3.82 -47.48 0.37
CA GLU A 698 4.91 -48.29 -0.12
C GLU A 698 5.69 -48.98 1.04
N GLN A 699 5.95 -48.25 2.12
CA GLN A 699 6.61 -48.81 3.33
C GLN A 699 5.78 -49.88 4.04
N ARG A 700 4.44 -49.69 4.06
CA ARG A 700 3.48 -50.65 4.67
C ARG A 700 2.92 -51.63 3.66
N ARG A 701 3.54 -51.82 2.48
CA ARG A 701 3.03 -52.64 1.39
C ARG A 701 2.85 -54.10 1.83
N LYS A 702 3.79 -54.69 2.60
CA LYS A 702 3.70 -56.03 3.17
C LYS A 702 2.57 -56.13 4.19
N GLU A 703 2.44 -55.16 5.09
CA GLU A 703 1.34 -55.11 6.07
C GLU A 703 -0.04 -55.03 5.40
N ILE A 704 -0.15 -54.21 4.34
CA ILE A 704 -1.38 -54.10 3.54
C ILE A 704 -1.70 -55.43 2.87
N ALA A 705 -0.68 -56.12 2.30
CA ALA A 705 -0.84 -57.41 1.66
C ALA A 705 -1.30 -58.51 2.68
N ILE A 706 -0.66 -58.57 3.86
CA ILE A 706 -1.03 -59.53 4.92
C ILE A 706 -2.47 -59.27 5.40
N ARG A 707 -2.85 -58.00 5.64
CA ARG A 707 -4.21 -57.65 6.04
C ARG A 707 -5.24 -58.02 4.98
N LYS A 708 -4.89 -57.84 3.69
CA LYS A 708 -5.74 -58.18 2.58
C LYS A 708 -5.95 -59.70 2.46
N VAL A 709 -4.90 -60.52 2.68
CA VAL A 709 -4.99 -61.97 2.77
C VAL A 709 -5.88 -62.38 3.93
N ASN A 710 -5.84 -61.66 5.05
CA ASN A 710 -6.71 -61.89 6.21
C ASN A 710 -8.11 -61.28 6.06
N GLY A 711 -8.55 -60.90 4.83
CA GLY A 711 -9.91 -60.49 4.56
C GLY A 711 -10.19 -58.98 4.73
N ALA A 712 -9.16 -58.12 4.93
CA ALA A 712 -9.38 -56.68 5.01
C ALA A 712 -9.85 -56.13 3.68
N THR A 713 -10.97 -55.41 3.68
CA THR A 713 -11.50 -54.72 2.51
C THR A 713 -10.73 -53.44 2.21
N PHE A 714 -10.91 -52.91 1.00
CA PHE A 714 -10.36 -51.58 0.63
C PHE A 714 -10.74 -50.51 1.62
N TYR A 715 -11.95 -50.48 2.14
CA TYR A 715 -12.44 -49.48 3.09
C TYR A 715 -11.71 -49.55 4.44
N HIS A 716 -11.37 -50.74 4.93
CA HIS A 716 -10.59 -50.90 6.17
C HIS A 716 -9.19 -50.32 6.03
N ILE A 717 -8.55 -50.52 4.88
CA ILE A 717 -7.21 -49.93 4.60
C ILE A 717 -7.32 -48.42 4.45
N LEU A 718 -8.35 -47.95 3.71
CA LEU A 718 -8.61 -46.51 3.55
C LEU A 718 -8.84 -45.84 4.90
N GLN A 719 -9.63 -46.41 5.78
CA GLN A 719 -9.96 -45.88 7.10
C GLN A 719 -8.71 -45.72 7.98
N LEU A 720 -7.75 -46.67 7.89
CA LEU A 720 -6.52 -46.62 8.63
C LEU A 720 -5.67 -45.37 8.27
N PHE A 721 -5.44 -45.16 6.96
CA PHE A 721 -4.69 -44.01 6.49
C PHE A 721 -5.48 -42.71 6.69
N PHE A 722 -6.78 -42.71 6.46
CA PHE A 722 -7.61 -41.54 6.64
C PHE A 722 -7.57 -41.06 8.09
N ARG A 723 -7.72 -41.97 9.07
CA ARG A 723 -7.66 -41.59 10.50
C ARG A 723 -6.33 -40.90 10.85
N GLU A 724 -5.21 -41.43 10.35
CA GLU A 724 -3.88 -40.86 10.63
C GLU A 724 -3.75 -39.44 10.05
N TYR A 725 -4.03 -39.26 8.76
CA TYR A 725 -3.87 -37.96 8.09
C TYR A 725 -5.01 -36.95 8.39
N PHE A 726 -6.21 -37.45 8.71
CA PHE A 726 -7.30 -36.60 9.18
C PHE A 726 -6.95 -35.96 10.53
N MET A 727 -6.29 -36.68 11.43
CA MET A 727 -5.83 -36.13 12.69
C MET A 727 -4.81 -35.01 12.49
N LEU A 728 -3.87 -35.18 11.53
CA LEU A 728 -2.92 -34.12 11.16
C LEU A 728 -3.63 -32.90 10.55
N ALA A 729 -4.64 -33.13 9.69
CA ALA A 729 -5.45 -32.07 9.12
C ALA A 729 -6.28 -31.36 10.18
N ALA A 730 -6.87 -32.08 11.10
CA ALA A 730 -7.63 -31.51 12.22
C ALA A 730 -6.74 -30.65 13.13
N LEU A 731 -5.53 -31.11 13.46
CA LEU A 731 -4.56 -30.33 14.23
C LEU A 731 -4.10 -29.08 13.49
N GLY A 732 -3.74 -29.20 12.19
CA GLY A 732 -3.35 -28.04 11.39
C GLY A 732 -4.46 -26.98 11.32
N ASN A 733 -5.71 -27.40 11.12
CA ASN A 733 -6.87 -26.54 11.13
C ASN A 733 -7.22 -25.97 12.51
N ALA A 734 -7.03 -26.74 13.60
CA ALA A 734 -7.28 -26.27 14.95
C ALA A 734 -6.46 -25.02 15.32
N PHE A 735 -5.26 -24.89 14.73
CA PHE A 735 -4.45 -23.67 14.85
C PHE A 735 -4.77 -22.64 13.76
N ALA A 736 -5.00 -23.08 12.50
CA ALA A 736 -5.22 -22.18 11.38
C ALA A 736 -6.54 -21.40 11.48
N LEU A 737 -7.62 -22.02 11.95
CA LEU A 737 -8.94 -21.38 12.00
C LEU A 737 -8.97 -20.21 13.00
N PRO A 738 -8.52 -20.33 14.27
CA PRO A 738 -8.46 -19.20 15.18
C PRO A 738 -7.53 -18.10 14.72
N VAL A 739 -6.32 -18.44 14.25
CA VAL A 739 -5.36 -17.46 13.76
C VAL A 739 -5.90 -16.73 12.53
N GLY A 740 -6.46 -17.45 11.57
CA GLY A 740 -7.08 -16.88 10.37
C GLY A 740 -8.26 -15.97 10.69
N TYR A 741 -9.09 -16.35 11.67
CA TYR A 741 -10.16 -15.49 12.18
C TYR A 741 -9.60 -14.17 12.74
N LEU A 742 -8.60 -14.24 13.60
CA LEU A 742 -8.00 -13.06 14.21
C LEU A 742 -7.34 -12.14 13.18
N VAL A 743 -6.60 -12.72 12.21
CA VAL A 743 -5.95 -11.96 11.14
C VAL A 743 -6.98 -11.22 10.29
N ILE A 744 -8.01 -11.93 9.80
CA ILE A 744 -9.04 -11.33 8.96
C ILE A 744 -9.92 -10.35 9.75
N LYS A 745 -10.27 -10.69 11.00
CA LYS A 745 -11.05 -9.78 11.84
C LYS A 745 -10.33 -8.45 12.05
N ARG A 746 -9.06 -8.48 12.45
CA ARG A 746 -8.25 -7.26 12.62
C ARG A 746 -8.10 -6.47 11.33
N TRP A 747 -7.96 -7.16 10.19
CA TRP A 747 -7.90 -6.49 8.91
C TRP A 747 -9.24 -5.85 8.54
N LEU A 748 -10.37 -6.53 8.75
CA LEU A 748 -11.70 -5.98 8.51
C LEU A 748 -12.01 -4.78 9.42
N GLU A 749 -11.57 -4.79 10.68
CA GLU A 749 -11.75 -3.68 11.64
C GLU A 749 -11.07 -2.37 11.19
N THR A 750 -10.20 -2.42 10.18
CA THR A 750 -9.61 -1.22 9.58
C THR A 750 -10.55 -0.53 8.58
N TYR A 751 -11.64 -1.17 8.21
CA TYR A 751 -12.66 -0.61 7.33
C TYR A 751 -13.83 -0.10 8.15
N ALA A 752 -14.21 1.16 7.94
CA ALA A 752 -15.43 1.70 8.53
C ALA A 752 -16.67 0.92 8.07
N ASN A 753 -16.62 0.45 6.81
CA ASN A 753 -17.67 -0.38 6.20
C ASN A 753 -17.11 -1.76 5.84
N HIS A 754 -17.43 -2.78 6.62
CA HIS A 754 -16.91 -4.13 6.39
C HIS A 754 -18.01 -5.21 6.46
N THR A 755 -17.70 -6.36 5.83
CA THR A 755 -18.55 -7.54 5.90
C THR A 755 -18.35 -8.33 7.19
N THR A 756 -19.30 -9.16 7.56
CA THR A 756 -19.18 -10.08 8.68
C THR A 756 -18.65 -11.44 8.25
N LEU A 757 -17.94 -12.13 9.16
CA LEU A 757 -17.41 -13.47 8.93
C LEU A 757 -18.37 -14.51 9.57
N PRO A 758 -19.19 -15.20 8.79
CA PRO A 758 -20.08 -16.21 9.34
C PRO A 758 -19.29 -17.47 9.76
N ALA A 759 -19.68 -18.09 10.87
CA ALA A 759 -19.05 -19.32 11.37
C ALA A 759 -19.05 -20.47 10.34
N GLY A 760 -20.04 -20.54 9.48
CA GLY A 760 -20.13 -21.52 8.40
C GLY A 760 -18.96 -21.50 7.41
N LEU A 761 -18.27 -20.34 7.28
CA LEU A 761 -17.09 -20.20 6.43
C LEU A 761 -15.93 -21.07 6.97
N PHE A 762 -15.72 -21.05 8.27
CA PHE A 762 -14.65 -21.83 8.92
C PHE A 762 -14.93 -23.33 8.82
N LEU A 763 -16.19 -23.73 8.98
CA LEU A 763 -16.61 -25.12 8.74
C LEU A 763 -16.38 -25.53 7.27
N LEU A 764 -16.70 -24.66 6.32
CA LEU A 764 -16.46 -24.91 4.90
C LEU A 764 -14.97 -25.12 4.60
N VAL A 765 -14.08 -24.26 5.13
CA VAL A 765 -12.63 -24.41 4.96
C VAL A 765 -12.15 -25.73 5.56
N PHE A 766 -12.61 -26.08 6.75
CA PHE A 766 -12.29 -27.36 7.38
C PHE A 766 -12.73 -28.56 6.51
N LEU A 767 -13.97 -28.55 6.00
CA LEU A 767 -14.49 -29.63 5.15
C LEU A 767 -13.71 -29.72 3.82
N ILE A 768 -13.37 -28.61 3.19
CA ILE A 768 -12.60 -28.60 1.94
C ILE A 768 -11.20 -29.16 2.18
N THR A 769 -10.51 -28.72 3.22
CA THR A 769 -9.16 -29.22 3.55
C THR A 769 -9.18 -30.71 3.88
N CYS A 770 -10.14 -31.19 4.65
CA CYS A 770 -10.34 -32.62 4.91
C CYS A 770 -10.69 -33.37 3.63
N GLY A 771 -11.51 -32.81 2.75
CA GLY A 771 -11.84 -33.39 1.44
C GLY A 771 -10.62 -33.55 0.53
N ILE A 772 -9.74 -32.53 0.48
CA ILE A 772 -8.48 -32.59 -0.28
C ILE A 772 -7.59 -33.73 0.26
N VAL A 773 -7.46 -33.83 1.58
CA VAL A 773 -6.71 -34.91 2.24
C VAL A 773 -7.30 -36.28 1.87
N LEU A 774 -8.61 -36.43 1.99
CA LEU A 774 -9.30 -37.68 1.63
C LEU A 774 -9.09 -38.09 0.17
N LEU A 775 -9.22 -37.15 -0.77
CA LEU A 775 -9.00 -37.38 -2.19
C LEU A 775 -7.55 -37.82 -2.49
N SER A 776 -6.58 -37.17 -1.81
CA SER A 776 -5.16 -37.50 -1.93
C SER A 776 -4.87 -38.92 -1.46
N ILE A 777 -5.46 -39.34 -0.35
CA ILE A 777 -5.31 -40.67 0.23
C ILE A 777 -6.04 -41.72 -0.61
N PHE A 778 -7.27 -41.46 -1.00
CA PHE A 778 -8.11 -42.36 -1.74
C PHE A 778 -7.41 -42.90 -3.00
N ARG A 779 -6.85 -42.02 -3.82
CA ARG A 779 -6.14 -42.36 -5.05
C ARG A 779 -4.93 -43.29 -4.81
N GLN A 780 -4.16 -43.02 -3.73
CA GLN A 780 -2.97 -43.78 -3.40
C GLN A 780 -3.31 -45.16 -2.81
N VAL A 781 -4.25 -45.20 -1.87
CA VAL A 781 -4.70 -46.45 -1.25
C VAL A 781 -5.38 -47.37 -2.29
N LYS A 782 -6.14 -46.81 -3.24
CA LYS A 782 -6.73 -47.57 -4.35
C LYS A 782 -5.65 -48.25 -5.19
N ARG A 783 -4.56 -47.56 -5.52
CA ARG A 783 -3.42 -48.14 -6.25
C ARG A 783 -2.72 -49.25 -5.45
N ALA A 784 -2.46 -49.00 -4.16
CA ALA A 784 -1.79 -49.95 -3.29
C ALA A 784 -2.67 -51.20 -3.04
N ALA A 785 -3.96 -51.02 -2.90
CA ALA A 785 -4.91 -52.12 -2.74
C ALA A 785 -5.17 -52.92 -4.02
N ALA A 786 -4.92 -52.34 -5.19
CA ALA A 786 -5.03 -53.04 -6.49
C ALA A 786 -3.86 -54.01 -6.76
N THR A 787 -2.72 -53.89 -6.04
CA THR A 787 -1.58 -54.78 -6.22
C THR A 787 -1.87 -56.19 -5.72
N ASN A 788 -1.37 -57.22 -6.46
CA ASN A 788 -1.56 -58.60 -6.11
C ASN A 788 -0.77 -58.98 -4.82
N PRO A 789 -1.41 -59.44 -3.74
CA PRO A 789 -0.72 -59.79 -2.49
C PRO A 789 0.38 -60.86 -2.69
N ALA A 790 0.16 -61.82 -3.60
CA ALA A 790 1.11 -62.91 -3.87
C ALA A 790 2.44 -62.39 -4.45
N GLU A 791 2.39 -61.37 -5.31
CA GLU A 791 3.59 -60.75 -5.86
C GLU A 791 4.38 -59.96 -4.81
N VAL A 792 3.66 -59.33 -3.86
CA VAL A 792 4.27 -58.49 -2.81
C VAL A 792 5.01 -59.35 -1.78
N ILE A 793 4.48 -60.53 -1.48
CA ILE A 793 5.06 -61.47 -0.50
C ILE A 793 6.25 -62.24 -1.09
N LYS A 794 6.25 -62.49 -2.43
CA LYS A 794 7.23 -63.28 -3.15
C LYS A 794 8.50 -62.50 -3.56
N THR A 795 8.47 -61.16 -3.54
CA THR A 795 9.64 -60.29 -3.88
C THR A 795 10.57 -60.11 -2.67
N GLU A 796 11.37 -61.10 -2.36
CA GLU A 796 12.65 -61.02 -1.65
C GLU A 796 13.78 -61.42 -2.55
#